data_28f9f8e1f41a1ae59f7eb7c304387af7
#
_entry.id   28f9f8e1f41a1ae59f7eb7c304387af7
#
_cell.length_a   1.000
_cell.length_b   1.000
_cell.length_c   1.000
_cell.angle_alpha   90.00
_cell.angle_beta   90.00
_cell.angle_gamma   90.00
#
_symmetry.space_group_name_H-M   'P 1'
#
loop_
_entity.id
_entity.type
_entity.pdbx_description
1 polymer ?
#
loop_
_entity_poly.entity_id
_entity_poly.type
_entity_poly.pdbx_seq_one_letter_code
_entity_poly.pdbx_strand_id
1 'polypeptide(L)'
;MKRLPLLLVIPLLFLLAACNTDPKAASRKYVENGNKYFNRGKYKEASIMYRRAIGKDGRYGEAWYRLGLTNLQLGIPQEAIRSFSRARDLDPSNTDAIVKLADLELLYYIANPQANRALLPELKDLDQQLLRRDPKPFDGLRIDGYIALIQKDLKGAIQKFEAANQVKADQPELVLSLVQTLFADQQNDLAEKYATHLIEKQKSFGAIYDPLYYYYVRTNRPDLGEALLKKKIDNNPTQGPYVLQLALHYYWTNRKPEMTATLARLTSNLKTYPDGRLQAGDFYLRLRDLDNALQQYDLGQKEDTKNKRTYQKRMVEVLGTEGKHDQAAKIVDALLKQDPKDSDVIAMHATLLLQSGDPRQIKTVIGELQPIVSKTPNNATLHYNLARAYMAPSDSQNLDQARIHFQEALKGEPHYTPAKLALGELQLVRGENAPAVQTAEEILQADPTNLPAHLMRANGLMRIGEMQKAREEIVTALKMYPKSNDVMFQLGQLEFAEKNYKQSEAAFQALLEAKDPRGLPGVMESKVAQSQWDQAIQIAQSQIKQAPDRADYRVALAKIYFRAGKYADSAAQYQSLIDKNPKVSDLYVRLGEAKANGNDMNGAVEAFKKGKEVEPNNYLPVLELALLYNRIGRDEEARKTYEDVIRLQPDNVEALNNLAYLKADDGIDLDQALAYAQRAQQKRPNDPNVMDTLALIYIRKNLTDDSLRMLRDLVSRTPNNPTFHLHLALALYQKGDRPEAKKELETALRNKPSDREQGKIKELLAKVG
;
A
#
# COMPACT_ATOMS: atom_id res chain seq x y z
N MET A 1 -75.56 -4.05 78.10
CA MET A 1 -74.97 -5.34 78.51
C MET A 1 -74.04 -5.81 77.38
N LYS A 2 -72.89 -6.25 77.74
CA LYS A 2 -71.82 -6.97 77.08
C LYS A 2 -70.67 -6.11 76.58
N ARG A 3 -69.59 -6.31 77.27
CA ARG A 3 -68.18 -5.77 77.14
C ARG A 3 -67.50 -6.30 75.90
N LEU A 4 -66.71 -5.45 75.26
CA LEU A 4 -65.67 -5.83 74.26
C LEU A 4 -64.29 -5.55 74.84
N PRO A 5 -63.29 -6.44 74.70
CA PRO A 5 -61.98 -6.22 75.23
C PRO A 5 -61.07 -5.53 74.25
N LEU A 6 -60.26 -4.63 74.78
CA LEU A 6 -59.17 -3.94 74.23
C LEU A 6 -58.00 -4.94 74.05
N LEU A 7 -57.53 -5.21 72.84
CA LEU A 7 -56.30 -6.03 72.64
C LEU A 7 -55.46 -5.55 71.47
N LEU A 8 -54.27 -5.06 71.79
CA LEU A 8 -53.03 -5.06 71.04
C LEU A 8 -52.93 -4.42 69.63
N VAL A 9 -52.62 -3.17 69.64
CA VAL A 9 -51.88 -2.50 68.58
C VAL A 9 -50.48 -2.09 69.12
N ILE A 10 -49.52 -2.93 69.09
CA ILE A 10 -48.05 -2.77 69.15
C ILE A 10 -47.50 -4.21 68.88
N PRO A 11 -46.64 -4.50 67.88
CA PRO A 11 -45.58 -3.71 67.31
C PRO A 11 -45.42 -3.87 65.78
N LEU A 12 -45.58 -2.81 65.05
CA LEU A 12 -45.15 -2.80 63.64
C LEU A 12 -44.15 -1.62 63.36
N LEU A 13 -43.39 -1.24 64.37
CA LEU A 13 -42.41 -0.14 64.32
C LEU A 13 -40.95 -0.62 64.48
N PHE A 14 -40.70 -1.92 64.42
CA PHE A 14 -39.35 -2.48 64.58
C PHE A 14 -38.77 -3.14 63.32
N LEU A 15 -39.34 -2.98 62.14
CA LEU A 15 -38.84 -3.60 60.90
C LEU A 15 -38.35 -2.60 59.85
N LEU A 16 -38.13 -1.32 60.20
CA LEU A 16 -37.52 -0.30 59.33
C LEU A 16 -36.11 0.13 59.79
N ALA A 17 -35.52 -0.59 60.75
CA ALA A 17 -34.17 -0.34 61.19
C ALA A 17 -33.14 -1.38 60.65
N ALA A 18 -33.37 -1.91 59.45
CA ALA A 18 -32.45 -2.82 58.81
C ALA A 18 -31.93 -2.22 57.50
N CYS A 19 -30.61 -1.93 57.46
CA CYS A 19 -29.81 -1.56 56.33
C CYS A 19 -29.75 -0.08 55.92
N ASN A 20 -29.54 0.82 56.86
CA ASN A 20 -28.84 2.07 56.52
C ASN A 20 -27.33 1.84 56.80
N THR A 21 -26.71 0.99 56.00
CA THR A 21 -25.25 0.89 56.01
C THR A 21 -24.71 2.23 55.53
N ASP A 22 -23.98 2.96 56.35
CA ASP A 22 -23.31 4.20 55.99
C ASP A 22 -22.65 4.00 54.61
N PRO A 23 -23.03 4.80 53.60
CA PRO A 23 -22.49 4.68 52.25
C PRO A 23 -20.94 4.66 52.22
N LYS A 24 -20.30 5.40 53.12
CA LYS A 24 -18.85 5.42 53.27
C LYS A 24 -18.31 4.09 53.81
N ALA A 25 -18.96 3.50 54.80
CA ALA A 25 -18.55 2.19 55.34
C ALA A 25 -18.74 1.07 54.29
N ALA A 26 -19.84 1.13 53.54
CA ALA A 26 -20.08 0.20 52.41
C ALA A 26 -19.05 0.36 51.31
N SER A 27 -18.67 1.60 50.96
CA SER A 27 -17.64 1.87 49.95
C SER A 27 -16.28 1.32 50.36
N ARG A 28 -15.85 1.56 51.60
CA ARG A 28 -14.60 1.00 52.15
C ARG A 28 -14.56 -0.53 52.07
N LYS A 29 -15.63 -1.21 52.46
CA LYS A 29 -15.74 -2.67 52.37
C LYS A 29 -15.61 -3.18 50.93
N TYR A 30 -16.19 -2.48 49.94
CA TYR A 30 -16.00 -2.83 48.52
C TYR A 30 -14.56 -2.62 48.08
N VAL A 31 -13.86 -1.55 48.52
CA VAL A 31 -12.45 -1.36 48.19
C VAL A 31 -11.59 -2.47 48.81
N GLU A 32 -11.82 -2.85 50.09
CA GLU A 32 -11.09 -3.96 50.73
C GLU A 32 -11.27 -5.29 49.95
N ASN A 33 -12.49 -5.58 49.50
CA ASN A 33 -12.77 -6.76 48.67
C ASN A 33 -12.11 -6.64 47.31
N GLY A 34 -12.13 -5.47 46.67
CA GLY A 34 -11.41 -5.19 45.43
C GLY A 34 -9.91 -5.43 45.56
N ASN A 35 -9.28 -4.97 46.69
CA ASN A 35 -7.86 -5.19 46.97
C ASN A 35 -7.54 -6.69 47.08
N LYS A 36 -8.42 -7.52 47.66
CA LYS A 36 -8.22 -8.98 47.73
C LYS A 36 -8.23 -9.60 46.31
N TYR A 37 -9.09 -9.14 45.39
CA TYR A 37 -9.09 -9.59 44.02
C TYR A 37 -7.86 -9.09 43.28
N PHE A 38 -7.49 -7.82 43.41
CA PHE A 38 -6.33 -7.20 42.77
C PHE A 38 -5.03 -7.97 43.14
N ASN A 39 -4.81 -8.25 44.43
CA ASN A 39 -3.64 -8.96 44.91
C ASN A 39 -3.56 -10.43 44.42
N ARG A 40 -4.66 -11.00 43.95
CA ARG A 40 -4.75 -12.33 43.31
C ARG A 40 -4.67 -12.28 41.79
N GLY A 41 -4.36 -11.13 41.20
CA GLY A 41 -4.33 -10.94 39.75
C GLY A 41 -5.70 -10.96 39.05
N LYS A 42 -6.81 -10.97 39.80
CA LYS A 42 -8.18 -10.99 39.28
C LYS A 42 -8.66 -9.56 39.03
N TYR A 43 -8.07 -8.92 38.02
CA TYR A 43 -8.26 -7.49 37.76
C TYR A 43 -9.67 -7.13 37.28
N LYS A 44 -10.34 -8.02 36.54
CA LYS A 44 -11.73 -7.79 36.12
C LYS A 44 -12.68 -7.73 37.31
N GLU A 45 -12.57 -8.68 38.24
CA GLU A 45 -13.36 -8.73 39.47
C GLU A 45 -13.03 -7.56 40.40
N ALA A 46 -11.75 -7.19 40.50
CA ALA A 46 -11.32 -6.02 41.26
C ALA A 46 -11.99 -4.74 40.72
N SER A 47 -11.99 -4.53 39.40
CA SER A 47 -12.64 -3.39 38.74
C SER A 47 -14.11 -3.29 39.11
N ILE A 48 -14.86 -4.42 39.12
CA ILE A 48 -16.26 -4.45 39.49
C ILE A 48 -16.44 -3.98 40.95
N MET A 49 -15.59 -4.44 41.87
CA MET A 49 -15.65 -4.05 43.29
C MET A 49 -15.39 -2.55 43.47
N TYR A 50 -14.37 -1.99 42.81
CA TYR A 50 -14.06 -0.57 42.90
C TYR A 50 -15.16 0.29 42.28
N ARG A 51 -15.75 -0.11 41.15
CA ARG A 51 -16.92 0.57 40.58
C ARG A 51 -18.14 0.52 41.50
N ARG A 52 -18.36 -0.57 42.23
CA ARG A 52 -19.40 -0.65 43.28
C ARG A 52 -19.10 0.28 44.46
N ALA A 53 -17.82 0.39 44.85
CA ALA A 53 -17.42 1.34 45.88
C ALA A 53 -17.74 2.79 45.46
N ILE A 54 -17.37 3.17 44.24
CA ILE A 54 -17.66 4.47 43.64
C ILE A 54 -19.16 4.71 43.55
N GLY A 55 -19.95 3.70 43.21
CA GLY A 55 -21.42 3.80 43.17
C GLY A 55 -22.07 3.99 44.57
N LYS A 56 -21.37 3.62 45.66
CA LYS A 56 -21.81 3.89 47.04
C LYS A 56 -21.37 5.25 47.55
N ASP A 57 -20.12 5.62 47.27
CA ASP A 57 -19.56 6.92 47.60
C ASP A 57 -18.64 7.42 46.43
N GLY A 58 -19.20 8.21 45.55
CA GLY A 58 -18.51 8.78 44.39
C GLY A 58 -17.39 9.77 44.74
N ARG A 59 -17.31 10.20 46.02
CA ARG A 59 -16.27 11.09 46.53
C ARG A 59 -15.12 10.35 47.23
N TYR A 60 -15.14 9.02 47.23
CA TYR A 60 -14.07 8.24 47.88
C TYR A 60 -12.86 8.12 46.93
N GLY A 61 -11.88 9.02 47.04
CA GLY A 61 -10.71 9.13 46.16
C GLY A 61 -9.90 7.83 46.06
N GLU A 62 -9.75 7.08 47.17
CA GLU A 62 -9.06 5.79 47.17
C GLU A 62 -9.70 4.76 46.20
N ALA A 63 -11.03 4.73 46.10
CA ALA A 63 -11.72 3.84 45.17
C ALA A 63 -11.38 4.18 43.70
N TRP A 64 -11.29 5.46 43.36
CA TRP A 64 -10.86 5.94 42.05
C TRP A 64 -9.39 5.61 41.77
N TYR A 65 -8.50 5.83 42.76
CA TYR A 65 -7.09 5.46 42.64
C TYR A 65 -6.89 3.98 42.34
N ARG A 66 -7.57 3.11 43.12
CA ARG A 66 -7.50 1.64 42.94
C ARG A 66 -8.10 1.20 41.60
N LEU A 67 -9.16 1.85 41.12
CA LEU A 67 -9.71 1.61 39.78
C LEU A 67 -8.71 2.00 38.71
N GLY A 68 -7.99 3.12 38.87
CA GLY A 68 -6.93 3.55 37.98
C GLY A 68 -5.80 2.53 37.83
N LEU A 69 -5.29 2.02 38.98
CA LEU A 69 -4.28 0.95 38.99
C LEU A 69 -4.79 -0.32 38.29
N THR A 70 -6.08 -0.66 38.53
CA THR A 70 -6.69 -1.84 37.92
C THR A 70 -6.85 -1.71 36.41
N ASN A 71 -7.23 -0.52 35.93
CA ASN A 71 -7.35 -0.24 34.49
C ASN A 71 -5.99 -0.32 33.79
N LEU A 72 -4.90 0.07 34.45
CA LEU A 72 -3.53 -0.15 33.92
C LEU A 72 -3.24 -1.64 33.72
N GLN A 73 -3.55 -2.47 34.71
CA GLN A 73 -3.34 -3.92 34.62
C GLN A 73 -4.24 -4.58 33.55
N LEU A 74 -5.38 -3.98 33.26
CA LEU A 74 -6.29 -4.43 32.18
C LEU A 74 -5.91 -3.91 30.80
N GLY A 75 -4.88 -3.08 30.68
CA GLY A 75 -4.47 -2.47 29.40
C GLY A 75 -5.43 -1.39 28.90
N ILE A 76 -6.11 -0.68 29.81
CA ILE A 76 -7.08 0.37 29.47
C ILE A 76 -6.56 1.74 29.99
N PRO A 77 -5.48 2.29 29.40
CA PRO A 77 -4.79 3.45 29.97
C PRO A 77 -5.63 4.73 29.95
N GLN A 78 -6.53 4.91 29.00
CA GLN A 78 -7.41 6.09 28.95
C GLN A 78 -8.38 6.15 30.14
N GLU A 79 -8.95 5.00 30.54
CA GLU A 79 -9.78 4.90 31.72
C GLU A 79 -8.94 5.03 33.02
N ALA A 80 -7.66 4.63 32.98
CA ALA A 80 -6.74 4.84 34.09
C ALA A 80 -6.48 6.33 34.30
N ILE A 81 -6.21 7.11 33.25
CA ILE A 81 -6.05 8.56 33.29
C ILE A 81 -7.26 9.21 33.95
N ARG A 82 -8.47 8.92 33.45
CA ARG A 82 -9.72 9.44 34.03
C ARG A 82 -9.86 9.12 35.51
N SER A 83 -9.51 7.90 35.88
CA SER A 83 -9.62 7.43 37.27
C SER A 83 -8.61 8.13 38.17
N PHE A 84 -7.34 8.30 37.74
CA PHE A 84 -6.31 9.01 38.51
C PHE A 84 -6.60 10.53 38.59
N SER A 85 -7.05 11.14 37.52
CA SER A 85 -7.49 12.55 37.54
C SER A 85 -8.60 12.76 38.57
N ARG A 86 -9.59 11.87 38.57
CA ARG A 86 -10.67 11.95 39.57
C ARG A 86 -10.20 11.68 40.99
N ALA A 87 -9.26 10.75 41.17
CA ALA A 87 -8.65 10.47 42.48
C ALA A 87 -7.90 11.70 43.01
N ARG A 88 -7.09 12.39 42.17
CA ARG A 88 -6.40 13.64 42.48
C ARG A 88 -7.38 14.75 42.91
N ASP A 89 -8.45 14.95 42.15
CA ASP A 89 -9.44 15.98 42.42
C ASP A 89 -10.17 15.78 43.76
N LEU A 90 -10.42 14.52 44.15
CA LEU A 90 -11.12 14.16 45.36
C LEU A 90 -10.21 14.06 46.60
N ASP A 91 -8.98 13.64 46.37
CA ASP A 91 -7.96 13.57 47.39
C ASP A 91 -6.63 14.14 46.84
N PRO A 92 -6.48 15.46 46.89
CA PRO A 92 -5.25 16.10 46.48
C PRO A 92 -4.01 15.68 47.27
N SER A 93 -4.16 15.04 48.41
CA SER A 93 -3.03 14.54 49.22
C SER A 93 -2.48 13.21 48.67
N ASN A 94 -3.17 12.52 47.77
CA ASN A 94 -2.74 11.26 47.20
C ASN A 94 -1.63 11.49 46.13
N THR A 95 -0.39 11.53 46.62
CA THR A 95 0.80 11.75 45.77
C THR A 95 0.95 10.67 44.70
N ASP A 96 0.65 9.41 45.03
CA ASP A 96 0.76 8.30 44.09
C ASP A 96 -0.22 8.46 42.87
N ALA A 97 -1.42 8.96 43.11
CA ALA A 97 -2.37 9.24 42.06
C ALA A 97 -1.84 10.32 41.10
N ILE A 98 -1.23 11.37 41.64
CA ILE A 98 -0.62 12.46 40.85
C ILE A 98 0.56 11.95 40.04
N VAL A 99 1.44 11.16 40.62
CA VAL A 99 2.61 10.55 39.93
C VAL A 99 2.14 9.66 38.80
N LYS A 100 1.17 8.76 39.04
CA LYS A 100 0.64 7.86 38.01
C LYS A 100 -0.04 8.61 36.87
N LEU A 101 -0.75 9.69 37.19
CA LEU A 101 -1.36 10.55 36.18
C LEU A 101 -0.28 11.23 35.33
N ALA A 102 0.72 11.85 35.95
CA ALA A 102 1.80 12.52 35.26
C ALA A 102 2.63 11.55 34.39
N ASP A 103 2.92 10.34 34.87
CA ASP A 103 3.62 9.30 34.11
C ASP A 103 2.85 8.93 32.81
N LEU A 104 1.53 8.76 32.91
CA LEU A 104 0.70 8.42 31.76
C LEU A 104 0.59 9.57 30.78
N GLU A 105 0.35 10.79 31.24
CA GLU A 105 0.27 11.97 30.39
C GLU A 105 1.60 12.26 29.69
N LEU A 106 2.72 12.08 30.39
CA LEU A 106 4.06 12.16 29.81
C LEU A 106 4.25 11.14 28.69
N LEU A 107 3.85 9.88 28.91
CA LEU A 107 3.91 8.82 27.92
C LEU A 107 3.07 9.18 26.66
N TYR A 108 1.84 9.66 26.86
CA TYR A 108 0.98 10.08 25.76
C TYR A 108 1.54 11.28 25.00
N TYR A 109 2.08 12.26 25.73
CA TYR A 109 2.70 13.42 25.12
C TYR A 109 3.90 13.03 24.25
N ILE A 110 4.80 12.19 24.76
CA ILE A 110 5.99 11.74 24.02
C ILE A 110 5.61 10.91 22.79
N ALA A 111 4.54 10.08 22.88
CA ALA A 111 4.09 9.26 21.78
C ALA A 111 3.57 10.09 20.59
N ASN A 112 2.88 11.20 20.84
CA ASN A 112 2.41 12.12 19.79
C ASN A 112 2.29 13.56 20.32
N PRO A 113 3.37 14.36 20.30
CA PRO A 113 3.37 15.72 20.85
C PRO A 113 2.42 16.67 20.14
N GLN A 114 2.19 16.47 18.85
CA GLN A 114 1.30 17.34 18.04
C GLN A 114 -0.17 17.17 18.44
N ALA A 115 -0.62 15.91 18.53
CA ALA A 115 -2.01 15.59 18.91
C ALA A 115 -2.30 15.89 20.39
N ASN A 116 -1.28 15.80 21.25
CA ASN A 116 -1.41 15.87 22.72
C ASN A 116 -0.88 17.17 23.33
N ARG A 117 -0.81 18.25 22.55
CA ARG A 117 -0.30 19.57 23.03
C ARG A 117 -0.97 20.06 24.31
N ALA A 118 -2.25 19.75 24.51
CA ALA A 118 -3.02 20.16 25.68
C ALA A 118 -2.53 19.52 26.99
N LEU A 119 -1.79 18.41 26.95
CA LEU A 119 -1.27 17.72 28.12
C LEU A 119 -0.08 18.44 28.76
N LEU A 120 0.70 19.24 28.02
CA LEU A 120 1.88 19.88 28.56
C LEU A 120 1.59 20.90 29.68
N PRO A 121 0.57 21.77 29.61
CA PRO A 121 0.16 22.60 30.73
C PRO A 121 -0.28 21.79 31.95
N GLU A 122 -1.01 20.69 31.77
CA GLU A 122 -1.46 19.80 32.84
C GLU A 122 -0.28 19.11 33.51
N LEU A 123 0.66 18.55 32.74
CA LEU A 123 1.91 18.00 33.24
C LEU A 123 2.69 18.99 34.11
N LYS A 124 2.77 20.25 33.69
CA LYS A 124 3.43 21.30 34.49
C LYS A 124 2.72 21.58 35.80
N ASP A 125 1.39 21.56 35.81
CA ASP A 125 0.60 21.74 37.02
C ASP A 125 0.79 20.56 38.00
N LEU A 126 0.75 19.32 37.48
CA LEU A 126 1.00 18.10 38.26
C LEU A 126 2.41 18.13 38.89
N ASP A 127 3.41 18.52 38.08
CA ASP A 127 4.78 18.68 38.55
C ASP A 127 4.90 19.71 39.68
N GLN A 128 4.31 20.90 39.53
CA GLN A 128 4.30 21.91 40.58
C GLN A 128 3.59 21.42 41.86
N GLN A 129 2.52 20.63 41.75
CA GLN A 129 1.86 20.02 42.88
C GLN A 129 2.79 19.05 43.63
N LEU A 130 3.61 18.26 42.91
CA LEU A 130 4.60 17.36 43.49
C LEU A 130 5.75 18.13 44.17
N LEU A 131 6.30 19.13 43.49
CA LEU A 131 7.44 19.92 43.99
C LEU A 131 7.13 20.75 45.26
N ARG A 132 5.87 21.21 45.45
CA ARG A 132 5.48 21.97 46.65
C ARG A 132 5.35 21.15 47.92
N ARG A 133 5.28 19.83 47.84
CA ARG A 133 4.97 18.96 48.98
C ARG A 133 6.17 18.54 49.80
N ASP A 134 7.31 18.40 49.13
CA ASP A 134 8.59 18.02 49.74
C ASP A 134 9.69 18.91 49.14
N PRO A 135 10.62 19.44 49.90
CA PRO A 135 11.73 20.27 49.39
C PRO A 135 12.64 19.52 48.40
N LYS A 136 12.59 18.18 48.34
CA LYS A 136 13.36 17.36 47.37
C LYS A 136 12.57 16.13 46.94
N PRO A 137 11.39 16.27 46.32
CA PRO A 137 10.58 15.13 45.91
C PRO A 137 11.21 14.46 44.70
N PHE A 138 11.49 13.16 44.80
CA PHE A 138 12.08 12.38 43.72
C PHE A 138 11.24 12.45 42.44
N ASP A 139 9.94 12.19 42.55
CA ASP A 139 9.04 12.13 41.38
C ASP A 139 8.84 13.49 40.75
N GLY A 140 8.72 14.57 41.50
CA GLY A 140 8.66 15.92 40.97
C GLY A 140 9.93 16.30 40.19
N LEU A 141 11.12 16.11 40.79
CA LEU A 141 12.40 16.37 40.11
C LEU A 141 12.56 15.54 38.84
N ARG A 142 12.10 14.30 38.84
CA ARG A 142 12.13 13.41 37.67
C ARG A 142 11.20 13.93 36.55
N ILE A 143 9.98 14.28 36.89
CA ILE A 143 8.99 14.81 35.93
C ILE A 143 9.43 16.17 35.38
N ASP A 144 9.94 17.08 36.23
CA ASP A 144 10.49 18.37 35.83
C ASP A 144 11.66 18.20 34.84
N GLY A 145 12.51 17.18 35.04
CA GLY A 145 13.56 16.80 34.09
C GLY A 145 13.01 16.38 32.72
N TYR A 146 11.94 15.59 32.66
CA TYR A 146 11.29 15.24 31.38
C TYR A 146 10.61 16.44 30.74
N ILE A 147 10.00 17.34 31.52
CA ILE A 147 9.43 18.59 31.00
C ILE A 147 10.52 19.46 30.37
N ALA A 148 11.69 19.56 31.00
CA ALA A 148 12.85 20.26 30.45
C ALA A 148 13.31 19.66 29.12
N LEU A 149 13.35 18.31 29.01
CA LEU A 149 13.63 17.62 27.74
C LEU A 149 12.62 17.95 26.64
N ILE A 150 11.32 17.96 26.96
CA ILE A 150 10.27 18.36 26.04
C ILE A 150 10.48 19.79 25.52
N GLN A 151 10.99 20.67 26.40
CA GLN A 151 11.31 22.07 26.08
C GLN A 151 12.68 22.22 25.38
N LYS A 152 13.41 21.13 25.14
CA LYS A 152 14.76 21.09 24.58
C LYS A 152 15.83 21.76 25.47
N ASP A 153 15.57 21.88 26.76
CA ASP A 153 16.53 22.36 27.74
C ASP A 153 17.29 21.16 28.31
N LEU A 154 18.34 20.74 27.60
CA LEU A 154 19.16 19.59 28.01
C LEU A 154 19.86 19.84 29.34
N LYS A 155 20.38 21.06 29.58
CA LYS A 155 21.11 21.40 30.81
C LYS A 155 20.19 21.42 32.03
N GLY A 156 19.00 22.00 31.87
CA GLY A 156 17.98 21.96 32.90
C GLY A 156 17.54 20.52 33.22
N ALA A 157 17.36 19.68 32.21
CA ALA A 157 16.99 18.28 32.37
C ALA A 157 18.07 17.50 33.12
N ILE A 158 19.35 17.66 32.76
CA ILE A 158 20.49 17.03 33.50
C ILE A 158 20.47 17.43 34.94
N GLN A 159 20.40 18.73 35.23
CA GLN A 159 20.38 19.23 36.63
C GLN A 159 19.25 18.61 37.47
N LYS A 160 18.05 18.48 36.87
CA LYS A 160 16.89 17.90 37.54
C LYS A 160 17.02 16.39 37.75
N PHE A 161 17.50 15.65 36.73
CA PHE A 161 17.74 14.22 36.86
C PHE A 161 18.86 13.90 37.85
N GLU A 162 19.92 14.70 37.90
CA GLU A 162 20.96 14.55 38.90
C GLU A 162 20.42 14.81 40.34
N ALA A 163 19.61 15.87 40.48
CA ALA A 163 18.97 16.16 41.76
C ALA A 163 18.03 15.02 42.18
N ALA A 164 17.24 14.46 41.26
CA ALA A 164 16.40 13.30 41.55
C ALA A 164 17.25 12.08 41.92
N ASN A 165 18.37 11.83 41.24
CA ASN A 165 19.29 10.72 41.57
C ASN A 165 19.99 10.88 42.94
N GLN A 166 20.20 12.13 43.40
CA GLN A 166 20.67 12.40 44.73
C GLN A 166 19.63 12.06 45.80
N VAL A 167 18.36 12.25 45.55
CA VAL A 167 17.25 11.90 46.46
C VAL A 167 17.07 10.39 46.53
N LYS A 168 17.07 9.72 45.39
CA LYS A 168 16.91 8.27 45.27
C LYS A 168 17.89 7.72 44.25
N ALA A 169 19.05 7.25 44.72
CA ALA A 169 20.15 6.82 43.89
C ALA A 169 19.80 5.58 43.04
N ASP A 170 20.45 5.48 41.89
CA ASP A 170 20.53 4.30 41.04
C ASP A 170 19.17 3.74 40.60
N GLN A 171 18.16 4.63 40.44
CA GLN A 171 16.90 4.21 39.84
C GLN A 171 17.12 3.99 38.34
N PRO A 172 16.89 2.77 37.79
CA PRO A 172 17.37 2.39 36.47
C PRO A 172 16.85 3.30 35.34
N GLU A 173 15.57 3.57 35.33
CA GLU A 173 14.93 4.39 34.27
C GLU A 173 15.35 5.86 34.35
N LEU A 174 15.55 6.39 35.57
CA LEU A 174 16.04 7.76 35.77
C LEU A 174 17.49 7.88 35.29
N VAL A 175 18.37 6.95 35.68
CA VAL A 175 19.78 6.98 35.28
C VAL A 175 19.92 6.77 33.78
N LEU A 176 19.09 5.91 33.17
CA LEU A 176 19.03 5.75 31.72
C LEU A 176 18.70 7.09 31.03
N SER A 177 17.68 7.80 31.49
CA SER A 177 17.29 9.10 30.94
C SER A 177 18.39 10.16 31.14
N LEU A 178 19.04 10.17 32.31
CA LEU A 178 20.19 11.04 32.58
C LEU A 178 21.34 10.75 31.62
N VAL A 179 21.71 9.49 31.43
CA VAL A 179 22.79 9.06 30.51
C VAL A 179 22.48 9.47 29.07
N GLN A 180 21.26 9.24 28.61
CA GLN A 180 20.85 9.64 27.26
C GLN A 180 20.91 11.16 27.07
N THR A 181 20.49 11.93 28.09
CA THR A 181 20.52 13.39 28.05
C THR A 181 21.96 13.92 28.07
N LEU A 182 22.84 13.32 28.88
CA LEU A 182 24.25 13.68 28.94
C LEU A 182 24.95 13.42 27.58
N PHE A 183 24.67 12.27 26.92
CA PHE A 183 25.17 12.02 25.57
C PHE A 183 24.63 13.03 24.56
N ALA A 184 23.38 13.44 24.68
CA ALA A 184 22.79 14.46 23.80
C ALA A 184 23.41 15.85 24.02
N ASP A 185 23.80 16.19 25.25
CA ASP A 185 24.52 17.43 25.61
C ASP A 185 26.04 17.32 25.45
N GLN A 186 26.56 16.22 24.85
CA GLN A 186 27.98 15.94 24.62
C GLN A 186 28.85 15.82 25.89
N GLN A 187 28.24 15.63 27.06
CA GLN A 187 28.95 15.35 28.33
C GLN A 187 29.30 13.87 28.43
N ASN A 188 30.11 13.39 27.49
CA ASN A 188 30.33 11.97 27.20
C ASN A 188 30.96 11.21 28.38
N ASP A 189 31.97 11.81 29.05
CA ASP A 189 32.69 11.16 30.13
C ASP A 189 31.80 10.95 31.37
N LEU A 190 30.92 11.92 31.64
CA LEU A 190 29.96 11.84 32.70
C LEU A 190 28.85 10.79 32.40
N ALA A 191 28.39 10.75 31.15
CA ALA A 191 27.44 9.75 30.68
C ALA A 191 28.01 8.32 30.86
N GLU A 192 29.25 8.11 30.40
CA GLU A 192 29.95 6.84 30.51
C GLU A 192 30.11 6.42 31.99
N LYS A 193 30.44 7.37 32.89
CA LYS A 193 30.55 7.15 34.32
C LYS A 193 29.23 6.69 34.93
N TYR A 194 28.13 7.39 34.68
CA TYR A 194 26.80 7.00 35.20
C TYR A 194 26.35 5.65 34.66
N ALA A 195 26.53 5.42 33.35
CA ALA A 195 26.16 4.15 32.72
C ALA A 195 26.94 2.97 33.32
N THR A 196 28.27 3.11 33.42
CA THR A 196 29.14 2.07 33.97
C THR A 196 28.81 1.79 35.44
N HIS A 197 28.58 2.83 36.25
CA HIS A 197 28.16 2.69 37.63
C HIS A 197 26.86 1.90 37.78
N LEU A 198 25.83 2.25 36.97
CA LEU A 198 24.56 1.52 37.02
C LEU A 198 24.71 0.06 36.57
N ILE A 199 25.52 -0.21 35.54
CA ILE A 199 25.82 -1.58 35.07
C ILE A 199 26.43 -2.43 36.20
N GLU A 200 27.26 -1.83 37.03
CA GLU A 200 27.87 -2.55 38.20
C GLU A 200 26.86 -2.83 39.30
N LYS A 201 25.98 -1.89 39.57
CA LYS A 201 24.94 -2.00 40.59
C LYS A 201 23.75 -2.86 40.17
N GLN A 202 23.32 -2.76 38.94
CA GLN A 202 22.11 -3.39 38.39
C GLN A 202 22.41 -4.11 37.08
N LYS A 203 23.21 -5.15 37.15
CA LYS A 203 23.78 -5.91 36.02
C LYS A 203 22.73 -6.38 35.01
N SER A 204 21.51 -6.73 35.48
CA SER A 204 20.44 -7.26 34.65
C SER A 204 19.61 -6.18 33.95
N PHE A 205 19.82 -4.88 34.23
CA PHE A 205 19.12 -3.80 33.53
C PHE A 205 19.73 -3.58 32.16
N GLY A 206 19.28 -4.37 31.18
CA GLY A 206 19.85 -4.41 29.81
C GLY A 206 19.78 -3.11 29.03
N ALA A 207 18.81 -2.24 29.32
CA ALA A 207 18.60 -1.00 28.58
C ALA A 207 19.77 0.00 28.74
N ILE A 208 20.47 0.01 29.85
CA ILE A 208 21.58 0.96 30.09
C ILE A 208 22.81 0.69 29.23
N TYR A 209 22.97 -0.54 28.73
CA TYR A 209 24.08 -0.90 27.88
C TYR A 209 23.97 -0.25 26.48
N ASP A 210 22.76 0.01 25.98
CA ASP A 210 22.54 0.44 24.59
C ASP A 210 23.07 1.86 24.31
N PRO A 211 22.78 2.91 25.11
CA PRO A 211 23.35 4.24 24.86
C PRO A 211 24.88 4.25 24.91
N LEU A 212 25.47 3.47 25.84
CA LEU A 212 26.91 3.35 25.95
C LEU A 212 27.55 2.59 24.78
N TYR A 213 26.88 1.53 24.29
CA TYR A 213 27.27 0.81 23.08
C TYR A 213 27.27 1.73 21.86
N TYR A 214 26.18 2.47 21.62
CA TYR A 214 26.10 3.40 20.51
C TYR A 214 27.15 4.52 20.57
N TYR A 215 27.46 4.98 21.76
CA TYR A 215 28.53 5.93 21.96
C TYR A 215 29.90 5.36 21.56
N TYR A 216 30.24 4.14 21.98
CA TYR A 216 31.50 3.50 21.60
C TYR A 216 31.61 3.29 20.08
N VAL A 217 30.54 2.81 19.45
CA VAL A 217 30.52 2.61 17.98
C VAL A 217 30.69 3.94 17.26
N ARG A 218 29.95 4.97 17.65
CA ARG A 218 30.00 6.29 17.01
C ARG A 218 31.37 6.99 17.18
N THR A 219 32.06 6.72 18.24
CA THR A 219 33.39 7.26 18.51
C THR A 219 34.53 6.36 18.01
N ASN A 220 34.21 5.43 17.11
CA ASN A 220 35.15 4.49 16.49
C ASN A 220 35.93 3.62 17.49
N ARG A 221 35.24 3.16 18.55
CA ARG A 221 35.75 2.24 19.56
C ARG A 221 34.94 0.93 19.57
N PRO A 222 34.91 0.17 18.44
CA PRO A 222 34.07 -1.01 18.30
C PRO A 222 34.46 -2.13 19.30
N ASP A 223 35.75 -2.24 19.69
CA ASP A 223 36.20 -3.26 20.64
C ASP A 223 35.61 -3.07 22.05
N LEU A 224 35.45 -1.82 22.48
CA LEU A 224 34.74 -1.52 23.72
C LEU A 224 33.25 -1.83 23.62
N GLY A 225 32.66 -1.56 22.45
CA GLY A 225 31.27 -1.94 22.13
C GLY A 225 31.08 -3.46 22.22
N GLU A 226 31.98 -4.22 21.63
CA GLU A 226 31.97 -5.69 21.69
C GLU A 226 32.06 -6.21 23.11
N ALA A 227 33.05 -5.71 23.91
CA ALA A 227 33.23 -6.10 25.26
C ALA A 227 31.97 -5.81 26.11
N LEU A 228 31.36 -4.67 25.89
CA LEU A 228 30.13 -4.26 26.56
C LEU A 228 28.95 -5.18 26.22
N LEU A 229 28.77 -5.56 24.95
CA LEU A 229 27.71 -6.50 24.54
C LEU A 229 27.93 -7.90 25.09
N LYS A 230 29.17 -8.37 25.15
CA LYS A 230 29.52 -9.63 25.85
C LYS A 230 29.11 -9.57 27.34
N LYS A 231 29.47 -8.49 28.04
CA LYS A 231 29.08 -8.24 29.42
C LYS A 231 27.56 -8.20 29.61
N LYS A 232 26.84 -7.59 28.63
CA LYS A 232 25.36 -7.55 28.61
C LYS A 232 24.77 -8.96 28.57
N ILE A 233 25.29 -9.83 27.69
CA ILE A 233 24.83 -11.22 27.53
C ILE A 233 25.17 -12.01 28.82
N ASP A 234 26.37 -11.89 29.34
CA ASP A 234 26.81 -12.65 30.56
C ASP A 234 25.95 -12.28 31.77
N ASN A 235 25.54 -11.02 31.88
CA ASN A 235 24.65 -10.54 32.93
C ASN A 235 23.15 -10.88 32.66
N ASN A 236 22.80 -11.32 31.45
CA ASN A 236 21.44 -11.64 31.04
C ASN A 236 21.41 -12.91 30.16
N PRO A 237 21.82 -14.06 30.67
CA PRO A 237 22.15 -15.25 29.87
C PRO A 237 20.95 -15.91 29.17
N THR A 238 19.72 -15.52 29.52
CA THR A 238 18.51 -16.08 28.90
C THR A 238 17.90 -15.16 27.81
N GLN A 239 18.51 -14.00 27.56
CA GLN A 239 17.98 -13.01 26.66
C GLN A 239 18.55 -13.18 25.24
N GLY A 240 17.85 -13.92 24.38
CA GLY A 240 18.22 -14.14 22.98
C GLY A 240 18.43 -12.83 22.18
N PRO A 241 17.62 -11.79 22.34
CA PRO A 241 17.83 -10.50 21.67
C PRO A 241 19.22 -9.88 21.90
N TYR A 242 19.84 -10.09 23.04
CA TYR A 242 21.19 -9.56 23.32
C TYR A 242 22.27 -10.33 22.56
N VAL A 243 22.06 -11.63 22.34
CA VAL A 243 22.93 -12.45 21.49
C VAL A 243 22.82 -11.98 20.04
N LEU A 244 21.60 -11.66 19.56
CA LEU A 244 21.38 -11.10 18.21
C LEU A 244 22.04 -9.73 18.05
N GLN A 245 22.05 -8.89 19.10
CA GLN A 245 22.72 -7.59 19.06
C GLN A 245 24.24 -7.74 18.88
N LEU A 246 24.88 -8.69 19.56
CA LEU A 246 26.29 -9.00 19.35
C LEU A 246 26.55 -9.60 17.96
N ALA A 247 25.69 -10.46 17.47
CA ALA A 247 25.80 -10.99 16.11
C ALA A 247 25.70 -9.87 15.07
N LEU A 248 24.82 -8.89 15.27
CA LEU A 248 24.67 -7.73 14.39
C LEU A 248 25.91 -6.83 14.46
N HIS A 249 26.54 -6.66 15.61
CA HIS A 249 27.81 -5.96 15.74
C HIS A 249 28.91 -6.62 14.90
N TYR A 250 29.03 -7.94 14.93
CA TYR A 250 29.98 -8.68 14.11
C TYR A 250 29.68 -8.57 12.62
N TYR A 251 28.39 -8.54 12.22
CA TYR A 251 28.01 -8.31 10.84
C TYR A 251 28.51 -6.94 10.34
N TRP A 252 28.27 -5.87 11.09
CA TRP A 252 28.69 -4.51 10.70
C TRP A 252 30.20 -4.31 10.73
N THR A 253 30.91 -5.05 11.58
CA THR A 253 32.37 -5.06 11.60
C THR A 253 33.00 -6.05 10.63
N ASN A 254 32.17 -6.66 9.72
CA ASN A 254 32.57 -7.64 8.71
C ASN A 254 33.27 -8.89 9.26
N ARG A 255 32.88 -9.32 10.44
CA ARG A 255 33.41 -10.49 11.16
C ARG A 255 32.40 -11.64 11.11
N LYS A 256 32.18 -12.20 9.90
CA LYS A 256 31.19 -13.27 9.66
C LYS A 256 31.39 -14.54 10.49
N PRO A 257 32.63 -15.05 10.69
CA PRO A 257 32.84 -16.25 11.53
C PRO A 257 32.34 -16.05 12.96
N GLU A 258 32.62 -14.91 13.58
CA GLU A 258 32.20 -14.58 14.94
C GLU A 258 30.69 -14.34 15.02
N MET A 259 30.09 -13.73 13.98
CA MET A 259 28.64 -13.62 13.86
C MET A 259 27.97 -15.01 13.90
N THR A 260 28.46 -15.94 13.06
CA THR A 260 27.92 -17.31 13.00
C THR A 260 28.11 -18.05 14.33
N ALA A 261 29.29 -17.96 14.93
CA ALA A 261 29.57 -18.55 16.24
C ALA A 261 28.67 -17.97 17.34
N THR A 262 28.36 -16.68 17.26
CA THR A 262 27.44 -16.02 18.22
C THR A 262 26.01 -16.53 18.04
N LEU A 263 25.52 -16.63 16.81
CA LEU A 263 24.18 -17.19 16.51
C LEU A 263 24.08 -18.67 16.90
N ALA A 264 25.18 -19.43 16.81
CA ALA A 264 25.23 -20.81 17.27
C ALA A 264 24.92 -20.97 18.77
N ARG A 265 25.15 -19.96 19.60
CA ARG A 265 24.73 -19.96 21.02
C ARG A 265 23.22 -20.10 21.20
N LEU A 266 22.43 -19.49 20.27
CA LEU A 266 20.96 -19.59 20.28
C LEU A 266 20.50 -20.98 19.83
N THR A 267 21.14 -21.52 18.78
CA THR A 267 20.67 -22.72 18.13
C THR A 267 21.19 -24.03 18.76
N SER A 268 22.28 -23.97 19.53
CA SER A 268 22.84 -25.12 20.25
C SER A 268 22.28 -25.32 21.65
N ASN A 269 21.59 -24.33 22.21
CA ASN A 269 21.02 -24.41 23.58
C ASN A 269 19.53 -24.03 23.58
N LEU A 270 18.73 -24.87 22.96
CA LEU A 270 17.27 -24.66 22.85
C LEU A 270 16.54 -24.75 24.21
N LYS A 271 17.19 -25.31 25.24
CA LYS A 271 16.63 -25.28 26.60
C LYS A 271 16.62 -23.86 27.17
N THR A 272 17.69 -23.10 26.95
CA THR A 272 17.80 -21.70 27.34
C THR A 272 17.11 -20.75 26.39
N TYR A 273 17.16 -21.05 25.10
CA TYR A 273 16.59 -20.26 24.03
C TYR A 273 15.58 -21.10 23.20
N PRO A 274 14.36 -21.31 23.71
CA PRO A 274 13.39 -22.18 23.04
C PRO A 274 13.13 -21.79 21.58
N ASP A 275 13.12 -20.49 21.29
CA ASP A 275 12.91 -19.94 19.94
C ASP A 275 14.23 -19.65 19.20
N GLY A 276 15.35 -20.22 19.65
CA GLY A 276 16.68 -19.89 19.14
C GLY A 276 16.84 -20.09 17.63
N ARG A 277 16.26 -21.17 17.07
CA ARG A 277 16.24 -21.42 15.63
C ARG A 277 15.42 -20.36 14.87
N LEU A 278 14.26 -19.99 15.41
CA LEU A 278 13.42 -18.96 14.81
C LEU A 278 14.14 -17.61 14.81
N GLN A 279 14.71 -17.22 15.95
CA GLN A 279 15.45 -15.97 16.08
C GLN A 279 16.68 -15.90 15.16
N ALA A 280 17.42 -16.99 15.02
CA ALA A 280 18.57 -17.06 14.10
C ALA A 280 18.11 -17.01 12.64
N GLY A 281 17.03 -17.72 12.28
CA GLY A 281 16.44 -17.69 10.95
C GLY A 281 15.94 -16.29 10.60
N ASP A 282 15.20 -15.63 11.48
CA ASP A 282 14.70 -14.24 11.28
C ASP A 282 15.87 -13.24 11.18
N PHE A 283 16.98 -13.46 11.90
CA PHE A 283 18.19 -12.67 11.78
C PHE A 283 18.81 -12.78 10.37
N TYR A 284 19.01 -14.01 9.87
CA TYR A 284 19.54 -14.25 8.53
C TYR A 284 18.58 -13.70 7.44
N LEU A 285 17.28 -13.88 7.59
CA LEU A 285 16.27 -13.33 6.67
C LEU A 285 16.37 -11.80 6.56
N ARG A 286 16.53 -11.12 7.70
CA ARG A 286 16.72 -9.65 7.74
C ARG A 286 17.97 -9.21 7.00
N LEU A 287 19.05 -9.99 7.07
CA LEU A 287 20.28 -9.73 6.35
C LEU A 287 20.25 -10.19 4.88
N ARG A 288 19.11 -10.72 4.41
CA ARG A 288 18.95 -11.33 3.08
C ARG A 288 19.88 -12.53 2.83
N ASP A 289 20.33 -13.19 3.86
CA ASP A 289 21.02 -14.47 3.80
C ASP A 289 19.99 -15.60 3.80
N LEU A 290 19.33 -15.76 2.64
CA LEU A 290 18.14 -16.60 2.49
C LEU A 290 18.44 -18.09 2.71
N ASP A 291 19.61 -18.57 2.27
CA ASP A 291 20.01 -19.97 2.43
C ASP A 291 20.16 -20.34 3.91
N ASN A 292 20.86 -19.51 4.70
CA ASN A 292 21.03 -19.75 6.12
C ASN A 292 19.70 -19.59 6.89
N ALA A 293 18.85 -18.63 6.48
CA ALA A 293 17.50 -18.49 7.06
C ALA A 293 16.68 -19.78 6.84
N LEU A 294 16.61 -20.28 5.60
CA LEU A 294 15.88 -21.50 5.25
C LEU A 294 16.41 -22.71 6.01
N GLN A 295 17.75 -22.83 6.15
CA GLN A 295 18.37 -23.90 6.92
C GLN A 295 17.94 -23.88 8.39
N GLN A 296 17.89 -22.69 9.04
CA GLN A 296 17.48 -22.60 10.44
C GLN A 296 16.00 -22.96 10.60
N TYR A 297 15.15 -22.53 9.69
CA TYR A 297 13.72 -22.88 9.73
C TYR A 297 13.47 -24.37 9.45
N ASP A 298 14.22 -24.98 8.51
CA ASP A 298 14.09 -26.43 8.23
C ASP A 298 14.54 -27.29 9.43
N LEU A 299 15.61 -26.90 10.10
CA LEU A 299 16.03 -27.55 11.35
C LEU A 299 15.00 -27.30 12.47
N GLY A 300 14.52 -26.06 12.59
CA GLY A 300 13.54 -25.70 13.61
C GLY A 300 12.24 -26.48 13.52
N GLN A 301 11.69 -26.67 12.31
CA GLN A 301 10.46 -27.45 12.15
C GLN A 301 10.61 -28.94 12.51
N LYS A 302 11.85 -29.46 12.47
CA LYS A 302 12.16 -30.86 12.84
C LYS A 302 12.36 -31.02 14.36
N GLU A 303 12.99 -30.05 14.99
CA GLU A 303 13.35 -30.06 16.41
C GLU A 303 12.23 -29.57 17.32
N ASP A 304 11.45 -28.58 16.87
CA ASP A 304 10.33 -27.98 17.59
C ASP A 304 8.99 -28.26 16.88
N THR A 305 8.45 -29.43 17.12
CA THR A 305 7.19 -29.87 16.51
C THR A 305 5.98 -29.03 16.93
N LYS A 306 6.04 -28.36 18.09
CA LYS A 306 4.98 -27.51 18.61
C LYS A 306 4.82 -26.25 17.76
N ASN A 307 5.92 -25.65 17.33
CA ASN A 307 5.95 -24.44 16.52
C ASN A 307 6.20 -24.73 15.02
N LYS A 308 6.08 -25.99 14.59
CA LYS A 308 6.33 -26.41 13.21
C LYS A 308 5.66 -25.52 12.17
N ARG A 309 4.39 -25.14 12.39
CA ARG A 309 3.65 -24.25 11.46
C ARG A 309 4.31 -22.87 11.31
N THR A 310 4.83 -22.32 12.40
CA THR A 310 5.52 -21.01 12.36
C THR A 310 6.76 -21.09 11.49
N TYR A 311 7.58 -22.13 11.63
CA TYR A 311 8.73 -22.33 10.77
C TYR A 311 8.34 -22.52 9.30
N GLN A 312 7.29 -23.29 9.02
CA GLN A 312 6.79 -23.49 7.66
C GLN A 312 6.30 -22.19 7.02
N LYS A 313 5.59 -21.34 7.76
CA LYS A 313 5.20 -20.00 7.29
C LYS A 313 6.44 -19.14 6.93
N ARG A 314 7.49 -19.15 7.76
CA ARG A 314 8.76 -18.46 7.48
C ARG A 314 9.47 -19.02 6.25
N MET A 315 9.45 -20.36 6.06
CA MET A 315 10.01 -20.97 4.84
C MET A 315 9.28 -20.52 3.58
N VAL A 316 7.96 -20.38 3.62
CA VAL A 316 7.17 -19.81 2.50
C VAL A 316 7.62 -18.40 2.16
N GLU A 317 7.84 -17.56 3.17
CA GLU A 317 8.32 -16.17 3.00
C GLU A 317 9.70 -16.14 2.30
N VAL A 318 10.63 -16.97 2.77
CA VAL A 318 11.97 -17.08 2.17
C VAL A 318 11.90 -17.58 0.73
N LEU A 319 11.20 -18.68 0.49
CA LEU A 319 11.07 -19.29 -0.85
C LEU A 319 10.37 -18.34 -1.84
N GLY A 320 9.36 -17.58 -1.39
CA GLY A 320 8.73 -16.55 -2.19
C GLY A 320 9.71 -15.44 -2.57
N THR A 321 10.57 -15.01 -1.63
CA THR A 321 11.62 -14.01 -1.88
C THR A 321 12.68 -14.49 -2.86
N GLU A 322 13.01 -15.78 -2.85
CA GLU A 322 13.93 -16.41 -3.78
C GLU A 322 13.32 -16.71 -5.18
N GLY A 323 12.02 -16.49 -5.35
CA GLY A 323 11.29 -16.86 -6.57
C GLY A 323 11.06 -18.37 -6.72
N LYS A 324 11.27 -19.16 -5.67
CA LYS A 324 11.01 -20.63 -5.65
C LYS A 324 9.53 -20.91 -5.38
N HIS A 325 8.66 -20.35 -6.24
CA HIS A 325 7.20 -20.33 -6.02
C HIS A 325 6.59 -21.74 -5.93
N ASP A 326 7.06 -22.71 -6.72
CA ASP A 326 6.56 -24.10 -6.68
C ASP A 326 6.82 -24.79 -5.34
N GLN A 327 7.97 -24.50 -4.71
CA GLN A 327 8.30 -25.07 -3.40
C GLN A 327 7.48 -24.37 -2.29
N ALA A 328 7.32 -23.07 -2.37
CA ALA A 328 6.46 -22.30 -1.46
C ALA A 328 5.00 -22.78 -1.53
N ALA A 329 4.47 -22.99 -2.73
CA ALA A 329 3.10 -23.47 -2.96
C ALA A 329 2.85 -24.84 -2.31
N LYS A 330 3.78 -25.79 -2.43
CA LYS A 330 3.66 -27.12 -1.78
C LYS A 330 3.52 -27.02 -0.26
N ILE A 331 4.25 -26.10 0.37
CA ILE A 331 4.17 -25.89 1.83
C ILE A 331 2.83 -25.23 2.17
N VAL A 332 2.41 -24.21 1.41
CA VAL A 332 1.13 -23.54 1.60
C VAL A 332 -0.04 -24.49 1.46
N ASP A 333 -0.06 -25.35 0.42
CA ASP A 333 -1.09 -26.37 0.22
C ASP A 333 -1.18 -27.35 1.40
N ALA A 334 0.00 -27.78 1.92
CA ALA A 334 0.04 -28.65 3.09
C ALA A 334 -0.49 -27.96 4.35
N LEU A 335 -0.20 -26.67 4.53
CA LEU A 335 -0.71 -25.87 5.65
C LEU A 335 -2.22 -25.63 5.55
N LEU A 336 -2.75 -25.35 4.35
CA LEU A 336 -4.19 -25.17 4.09
C LEU A 336 -4.99 -26.47 4.28
N LYS A 337 -4.39 -27.64 3.93
CA LYS A 337 -5.02 -28.95 4.23
C LYS A 337 -5.18 -29.19 5.73
N GLN A 338 -4.25 -28.69 6.55
CA GLN A 338 -4.32 -28.84 8.02
C GLN A 338 -5.32 -27.87 8.66
N ASP A 339 -5.31 -26.63 8.19
CA ASP A 339 -6.24 -25.58 8.64
C ASP A 339 -6.65 -24.68 7.46
N PRO A 340 -7.78 -24.97 6.82
CA PRO A 340 -8.28 -24.20 5.68
C PRO A 340 -8.75 -22.79 6.04
N LYS A 341 -8.77 -22.43 7.35
CA LYS A 341 -9.24 -21.11 7.84
C LYS A 341 -8.10 -20.25 8.37
N ASP A 342 -6.85 -20.71 8.31
CA ASP A 342 -5.70 -19.92 8.71
C ASP A 342 -5.52 -18.72 7.78
N SER A 343 -5.91 -17.54 8.24
CA SER A 343 -5.91 -16.30 7.46
C SER A 343 -4.52 -15.91 6.94
N ASP A 344 -3.46 -16.21 7.69
CA ASP A 344 -2.09 -15.90 7.27
C ASP A 344 -1.66 -16.81 6.11
N VAL A 345 -2.03 -18.10 6.18
CA VAL A 345 -1.68 -19.05 5.12
C VAL A 345 -2.47 -18.74 3.84
N ILE A 346 -3.73 -18.32 3.97
CA ILE A 346 -4.53 -17.86 2.83
C ILE A 346 -3.94 -16.59 2.22
N ALA A 347 -3.46 -15.65 3.05
CA ALA A 347 -2.75 -14.47 2.55
C ALA A 347 -1.47 -14.83 1.79
N MET A 348 -0.71 -15.83 2.29
CA MET A 348 0.48 -16.35 1.60
C MET A 348 0.14 -17.01 0.26
N HIS A 349 -0.92 -17.83 0.24
CA HIS A 349 -1.43 -18.45 -0.99
C HIS A 349 -1.80 -17.39 -2.04
N ALA A 350 -2.59 -16.41 -1.64
CA ALA A 350 -2.97 -15.30 -2.50
C ALA A 350 -1.74 -14.52 -3.03
N THR A 351 -0.73 -14.30 -2.18
CA THR A 351 0.51 -13.63 -2.60
C THR A 351 1.24 -14.42 -3.68
N LEU A 352 1.37 -15.73 -3.51
CA LEU A 352 2.02 -16.60 -4.51
C LEU A 352 1.24 -16.61 -5.84
N LEU A 353 -0.09 -16.69 -5.78
CA LEU A 353 -0.94 -16.65 -6.96
C LEU A 353 -0.81 -15.33 -7.72
N LEU A 354 -0.76 -14.18 -6.99
CA LEU A 354 -0.56 -12.87 -7.60
C LEU A 354 0.83 -12.70 -8.23
N GLN A 355 1.85 -13.31 -7.64
CA GLN A 355 3.22 -13.28 -8.16
C GLN A 355 3.39 -14.12 -9.43
N SER A 356 2.55 -15.13 -9.66
CA SER A 356 2.57 -15.94 -10.88
C SER A 356 2.25 -15.15 -12.15
N GLY A 357 1.56 -14.02 -12.01
CA GLY A 357 1.13 -13.16 -13.12
C GLY A 357 0.05 -13.78 -14.02
N ASP A 358 -0.52 -14.94 -13.66
CA ASP A 358 -1.57 -15.60 -14.44
C ASP A 358 -2.94 -14.92 -14.20
N PRO A 359 -3.53 -14.26 -15.22
CA PRO A 359 -4.82 -13.58 -15.07
C PRO A 359 -5.97 -14.47 -14.59
N ARG A 360 -5.89 -15.79 -14.87
CA ARG A 360 -6.91 -16.77 -14.45
C ARG A 360 -6.95 -16.92 -12.93
N GLN A 361 -5.83 -16.72 -12.27
CA GLN A 361 -5.69 -16.87 -10.83
C GLN A 361 -6.22 -15.66 -10.05
N ILE A 362 -6.33 -14.51 -10.69
CA ILE A 362 -6.82 -13.29 -10.05
C ILE A 362 -8.27 -13.47 -9.53
N LYS A 363 -9.14 -14.08 -10.33
CA LYS A 363 -10.53 -14.38 -9.89
C LYS A 363 -10.55 -15.32 -8.69
N THR A 364 -9.66 -16.29 -8.65
CA THR A 364 -9.50 -17.24 -7.52
C THR A 364 -9.09 -16.47 -6.26
N VAL A 365 -8.08 -15.61 -6.36
CA VAL A 365 -7.60 -14.78 -5.24
C VAL A 365 -8.73 -13.90 -4.68
N ILE A 366 -9.48 -13.22 -5.54
CA ILE A 366 -10.61 -12.38 -5.11
C ILE A 366 -11.66 -13.23 -4.40
N GLY A 367 -12.03 -14.38 -4.99
CA GLY A 367 -13.03 -15.29 -4.41
C GLY A 367 -12.63 -15.87 -3.04
N GLU A 368 -11.33 -16.14 -2.84
CA GLU A 368 -10.79 -16.66 -1.57
C GLU A 368 -10.69 -15.58 -0.50
N LEU A 369 -10.20 -14.39 -0.86
CA LEU A 369 -9.92 -13.34 0.11
C LEU A 369 -11.16 -12.56 0.56
N GLN A 370 -12.10 -12.30 -0.34
CA GLN A 370 -13.26 -11.44 -0.05
C GLN A 370 -14.11 -11.93 1.13
N PRO A 371 -14.43 -13.26 1.29
CA PRO A 371 -15.16 -13.75 2.45
C PRO A 371 -14.38 -13.68 3.76
N ILE A 372 -13.04 -13.70 3.70
CA ILE A 372 -12.17 -13.72 4.88
C ILE A 372 -11.97 -12.30 5.39
N VAL A 373 -11.70 -11.36 4.49
CA VAL A 373 -11.57 -9.94 4.80
C VAL A 373 -12.82 -9.42 5.54
N SER A 374 -14.03 -9.87 5.13
CA SER A 374 -15.27 -9.51 5.82
C SER A 374 -15.33 -9.99 7.27
N LYS A 375 -14.63 -11.08 7.62
CA LYS A 375 -14.57 -11.65 8.98
C LYS A 375 -13.40 -11.12 9.81
N THR A 376 -12.36 -10.64 9.15
CA THR A 376 -11.13 -10.13 9.77
C THR A 376 -10.79 -8.72 9.27
N PRO A 377 -11.66 -7.73 9.54
CA PRO A 377 -11.59 -6.39 8.94
C PRO A 377 -10.34 -5.59 9.30
N ASN A 378 -9.58 -6.02 10.30
CA ASN A 378 -8.35 -5.34 10.73
C ASN A 378 -7.07 -6.02 10.21
N ASN A 379 -7.16 -7.06 9.36
CA ASN A 379 -5.97 -7.73 8.84
C ASN A 379 -5.44 -6.99 7.62
N ALA A 380 -4.39 -6.18 7.83
CA ALA A 380 -3.78 -5.34 6.80
C ALA A 380 -3.26 -6.13 5.59
N THR A 381 -2.66 -7.29 5.80
CA THR A 381 -2.09 -8.13 4.74
C THR A 381 -3.18 -8.70 3.81
N LEU A 382 -4.29 -9.14 4.36
CA LEU A 382 -5.43 -9.65 3.56
C LEU A 382 -6.04 -8.54 2.70
N HIS A 383 -6.26 -7.36 3.28
CA HIS A 383 -6.73 -6.21 2.54
C HIS A 383 -5.75 -5.79 1.44
N TYR A 384 -4.46 -5.77 1.73
CA TYR A 384 -3.41 -5.45 0.75
C TYR A 384 -3.41 -6.44 -0.43
N ASN A 385 -3.47 -7.74 -0.17
CA ASN A 385 -3.49 -8.75 -1.23
C ASN A 385 -4.77 -8.68 -2.08
N LEU A 386 -5.93 -8.44 -1.45
CA LEU A 386 -7.18 -8.26 -2.17
C LEU A 386 -7.16 -7.01 -3.05
N ALA A 387 -6.59 -5.90 -2.54
CA ALA A 387 -6.39 -4.69 -3.30
C ALA A 387 -5.49 -4.92 -4.52
N ARG A 388 -4.38 -5.64 -4.36
CA ARG A 388 -3.50 -6.03 -5.48
C ARG A 388 -4.20 -6.88 -6.52
N ALA A 389 -5.06 -7.80 -6.08
CA ALA A 389 -5.87 -8.61 -6.99
C ALA A 389 -6.83 -7.75 -7.82
N TYR A 390 -7.43 -6.73 -7.21
CA TYR A 390 -8.27 -5.77 -7.93
C TYR A 390 -7.48 -4.81 -8.85
N MET A 391 -6.21 -4.53 -8.58
CA MET A 391 -5.39 -3.72 -9.49
C MET A 391 -5.04 -4.41 -10.80
N ALA A 392 -4.95 -5.74 -10.81
CA ALA A 392 -4.45 -6.48 -11.97
C ALA A 392 -5.31 -6.35 -13.24
N PRO A 393 -6.68 -6.32 -13.20
CA PRO A 393 -7.51 -6.13 -14.38
C PRO A 393 -7.56 -4.72 -14.94
N SER A 394 -7.10 -3.70 -14.21
CA SER A 394 -6.96 -2.29 -14.63
C SER A 394 -8.26 -1.59 -15.13
N ASP A 395 -9.44 -2.15 -14.88
CA ASP A 395 -10.70 -1.44 -15.16
C ASP A 395 -11.08 -0.47 -14.01
N SER A 396 -11.89 0.55 -14.31
CA SER A 396 -12.18 1.62 -13.34
C SER A 396 -12.87 1.14 -12.07
N GLN A 397 -13.77 0.15 -12.18
CA GLN A 397 -14.48 -0.41 -11.02
C GLN A 397 -13.54 -1.20 -10.10
N ASN A 398 -12.64 -1.98 -10.69
CA ASN A 398 -11.64 -2.73 -9.95
C ASN A 398 -10.61 -1.81 -9.28
N LEU A 399 -10.22 -0.73 -9.94
CA LEU A 399 -9.32 0.27 -9.34
C LEU A 399 -9.95 0.99 -8.13
N ASP A 400 -11.27 1.20 -8.13
CA ASP A 400 -11.97 1.75 -6.96
C ASP A 400 -12.00 0.75 -5.79
N GLN A 401 -12.23 -0.53 -6.06
CA GLN A 401 -12.13 -1.59 -5.04
C GLN A 401 -10.71 -1.71 -4.49
N ALA A 402 -9.71 -1.65 -5.34
CA ALA A 402 -8.31 -1.66 -4.91
C ALA A 402 -8.02 -0.51 -3.93
N ARG A 403 -8.46 0.71 -4.24
CA ARG A 403 -8.30 1.87 -3.37
C ARG A 403 -8.93 1.67 -1.99
N ILE A 404 -10.18 1.20 -1.95
CA ILE A 404 -10.89 0.93 -0.70
C ILE A 404 -10.08 -0.04 0.16
N HIS A 405 -9.62 -1.15 -0.42
CA HIS A 405 -8.91 -2.17 0.34
C HIS A 405 -7.50 -1.74 0.75
N PHE A 406 -6.77 -0.92 -0.03
CA PHE A 406 -5.52 -0.33 0.47
C PHE A 406 -5.76 0.61 1.65
N GLN A 407 -6.84 1.40 1.63
CA GLN A 407 -7.20 2.27 2.74
C GLN A 407 -7.59 1.47 3.99
N GLU A 408 -8.33 0.37 3.84
CA GLU A 408 -8.66 -0.51 4.97
C GLU A 408 -7.40 -1.19 5.54
N ALA A 409 -6.45 -1.60 4.69
CA ALA A 409 -5.15 -2.10 5.16
C ALA A 409 -4.42 -1.06 6.03
N LEU A 410 -4.43 0.21 5.61
CA LEU A 410 -3.79 1.31 6.34
C LEU A 410 -4.57 1.75 7.60
N LYS A 411 -5.87 1.49 7.69
CA LYS A 411 -6.63 1.66 8.95
C LYS A 411 -6.21 0.61 9.98
N GLY A 412 -6.02 -0.64 9.55
CA GLY A 412 -5.54 -1.72 10.41
C GLY A 412 -4.08 -1.51 10.86
N GLU A 413 -3.23 -1.08 9.94
CA GLU A 413 -1.80 -0.86 10.17
C GLU A 413 -1.32 0.42 9.46
N PRO A 414 -1.35 1.60 10.13
CA PRO A 414 -1.06 2.90 9.51
C PRO A 414 0.36 3.03 8.92
N HIS A 415 1.30 2.22 9.38
CA HIS A 415 2.70 2.21 8.94
C HIS A 415 3.02 1.06 7.97
N TYR A 416 2.00 0.40 7.40
CA TYR A 416 2.21 -0.70 6.47
C TYR A 416 2.72 -0.18 5.12
N THR A 417 4.06 -0.04 5.02
CA THR A 417 4.75 0.51 3.84
C THR A 417 4.34 -0.14 2.51
N PRO A 418 4.18 -1.49 2.40
CA PRO A 418 3.73 -2.09 1.15
C PRO A 418 2.38 -1.57 0.66
N ALA A 419 1.42 -1.35 1.57
CA ALA A 419 0.11 -0.81 1.20
C ALA A 419 0.19 0.68 0.82
N LYS A 420 1.03 1.48 1.48
CA LYS A 420 1.27 2.88 1.09
C LYS A 420 1.89 2.98 -0.30
N LEU A 421 2.91 2.16 -0.59
CA LEU A 421 3.54 2.13 -1.92
C LEU A 421 2.53 1.74 -3.00
N ALA A 422 1.76 0.68 -2.79
CA ALA A 422 0.77 0.23 -3.76
C ALA A 422 -0.39 1.23 -3.93
N LEU A 423 -0.78 1.95 -2.88
CA LEU A 423 -1.76 3.04 -2.98
C LEU A 423 -1.21 4.19 -3.82
N GLY A 424 0.06 4.57 -3.63
CA GLY A 424 0.72 5.60 -4.44
C GLY A 424 0.86 5.18 -5.90
N GLU A 425 1.18 3.92 -6.19
CA GLU A 425 1.17 3.36 -7.55
C GLU A 425 -0.23 3.45 -8.19
N LEU A 426 -1.28 3.06 -7.44
CA LEU A 426 -2.66 3.20 -7.88
C LEU A 426 -3.03 4.66 -8.19
N GLN A 427 -2.60 5.60 -7.35
CA GLN A 427 -2.81 7.03 -7.57
C GLN A 427 -2.14 7.50 -8.87
N LEU A 428 -0.90 7.06 -9.15
CA LEU A 428 -0.21 7.35 -10.43
C LEU A 428 -0.94 6.75 -11.64
N VAL A 429 -1.47 5.52 -11.52
CA VAL A 429 -2.27 4.87 -12.59
C VAL A 429 -3.55 5.66 -12.86
N ARG A 430 -4.20 6.21 -11.84
CA ARG A 430 -5.41 7.02 -11.95
C ARG A 430 -5.15 8.47 -12.39
N GLY A 431 -3.89 8.88 -12.54
CA GLY A 431 -3.52 10.27 -12.80
C GLY A 431 -3.62 11.19 -11.59
N GLU A 432 -3.81 10.65 -10.39
CA GLU A 432 -3.83 11.36 -9.11
C GLU A 432 -2.38 11.64 -8.66
N ASN A 433 -1.64 12.41 -9.49
CA ASN A 433 -0.19 12.53 -9.35
C ASN A 433 0.24 13.28 -8.08
N ALA A 434 -0.46 14.35 -7.69
CA ALA A 434 -0.14 15.10 -6.47
C ALA A 434 -0.38 14.28 -5.18
N PRO A 435 -1.48 13.54 -5.01
CA PRO A 435 -1.64 12.56 -3.94
C PRO A 435 -0.53 11.51 -3.88
N ALA A 436 -0.06 10.99 -5.03
CA ALA A 436 1.04 10.02 -5.07
C ALA A 436 2.36 10.62 -4.54
N VAL A 437 2.66 11.88 -4.87
CA VAL A 437 3.81 12.61 -4.31
C VAL A 437 3.70 12.71 -2.79
N GLN A 438 2.53 13.09 -2.26
CA GLN A 438 2.30 13.17 -0.82
C GLN A 438 2.47 11.81 -0.13
N THR A 439 1.91 10.74 -0.71
CA THR A 439 2.07 9.38 -0.18
C THR A 439 3.55 8.96 -0.12
N ALA A 440 4.33 9.30 -1.14
CA ALA A 440 5.77 9.04 -1.16
C ALA A 440 6.50 9.86 -0.08
N GLU A 441 6.14 11.11 0.13
CA GLU A 441 6.71 11.97 1.18
C GLU A 441 6.46 11.41 2.59
N GLU A 442 5.26 10.89 2.86
CA GLU A 442 4.96 10.23 4.13
C GLU A 442 5.83 8.98 4.39
N ILE A 443 6.11 8.22 3.33
CA ILE A 443 7.01 7.07 3.43
C ILE A 443 8.44 7.53 3.71
N LEU A 444 8.92 8.55 2.99
CA LEU A 444 10.28 9.09 3.12
C LEU A 444 10.53 9.80 4.45
N GLN A 445 9.50 10.35 5.10
CA GLN A 445 9.61 10.87 6.46
C GLN A 445 9.91 9.76 7.49
N ALA A 446 9.38 8.56 7.28
CA ALA A 446 9.61 7.41 8.15
C ALA A 446 10.88 6.64 7.78
N ASP A 447 11.16 6.50 6.49
CA ASP A 447 12.32 5.82 5.92
C ASP A 447 12.92 6.66 4.77
N PRO A 448 13.86 7.57 5.08
CA PRO A 448 14.51 8.42 4.07
C PRO A 448 15.35 7.66 3.04
N THR A 449 15.51 6.35 3.20
CA THR A 449 16.28 5.50 2.27
C THR A 449 15.39 4.64 1.38
N ASN A 450 14.08 4.82 1.41
CA ASN A 450 13.15 3.99 0.66
C ASN A 450 13.19 4.27 -0.84
N LEU A 451 13.92 3.46 -1.58
CA LEU A 451 14.08 3.64 -3.03
C LEU A 451 12.74 3.67 -3.79
N PRO A 452 11.79 2.73 -3.59
CA PRO A 452 10.49 2.80 -4.26
C PRO A 452 9.75 4.12 -4.04
N ALA A 453 9.84 4.68 -2.82
CA ALA A 453 9.20 5.97 -2.51
C ALA A 453 9.89 7.15 -3.22
N HIS A 454 11.24 7.17 -3.31
CA HIS A 454 11.97 8.15 -4.12
C HIS A 454 11.55 8.09 -5.59
N LEU A 455 11.47 6.90 -6.16
CA LEU A 455 11.05 6.69 -7.55
C LEU A 455 9.59 7.11 -7.79
N MET A 456 8.71 6.80 -6.85
CA MET A 456 7.30 7.22 -6.90
C MET A 456 7.18 8.75 -6.86
N ARG A 457 7.90 9.40 -5.93
CA ARG A 457 7.91 10.86 -5.80
C ARG A 457 8.41 11.53 -7.06
N ALA A 458 9.53 11.06 -7.59
CA ALA A 458 10.12 11.59 -8.83
C ALA A 458 9.15 11.45 -10.02
N ASN A 459 8.51 10.27 -10.19
CA ASN A 459 7.53 10.04 -11.25
C ASN A 459 6.30 10.96 -11.11
N GLY A 460 5.75 11.08 -9.90
CA GLY A 460 4.63 12.00 -9.62
C GLY A 460 4.99 13.46 -9.92
N LEU A 461 6.18 13.92 -9.50
CA LEU A 461 6.68 15.27 -9.76
C LEU A 461 6.85 15.54 -11.26
N MET A 462 7.39 14.60 -12.03
CA MET A 462 7.47 14.73 -13.50
C MET A 462 6.09 14.88 -14.12
N ARG A 463 5.10 14.09 -13.68
CA ARG A 463 3.73 14.12 -14.23
C ARG A 463 2.93 15.38 -13.89
N ILE A 464 3.25 16.07 -12.79
CA ILE A 464 2.66 17.39 -12.47
C ILE A 464 3.45 18.56 -13.03
N GLY A 465 4.56 18.30 -13.75
CA GLY A 465 5.38 19.32 -14.40
C GLY A 465 6.46 19.95 -13.51
N GLU A 466 6.67 19.47 -12.28
CA GLU A 466 7.68 19.95 -11.33
C GLU A 466 9.06 19.32 -11.63
N MET A 467 9.56 19.57 -12.85
CA MET A 467 10.76 18.88 -13.38
C MET A 467 12.00 19.11 -12.52
N GLN A 468 12.19 20.33 -11.99
CA GLN A 468 13.36 20.63 -11.15
C GLN A 468 13.36 19.82 -9.85
N LYS A 469 12.21 19.70 -9.18
CA LYS A 469 12.07 18.88 -7.96
C LYS A 469 12.26 17.39 -8.27
N ALA A 470 11.75 16.92 -9.41
CA ALA A 470 11.96 15.55 -9.87
C ALA A 470 13.45 15.26 -10.08
N ARG A 471 14.19 16.20 -10.67
CA ARG A 471 15.63 16.10 -10.86
C ARG A 471 16.39 16.01 -9.53
N GLU A 472 16.06 16.87 -8.57
CA GLU A 472 16.67 16.83 -7.23
C GLU A 472 16.44 15.49 -6.55
N GLU A 473 15.23 14.94 -6.69
CA GLU A 473 14.85 13.63 -6.14
C GLU A 473 15.65 12.50 -6.79
N ILE A 474 15.73 12.47 -8.12
CA ILE A 474 16.48 11.46 -8.87
C ILE A 474 17.98 11.53 -8.55
N VAL A 475 18.54 12.74 -8.44
CA VAL A 475 19.96 12.94 -8.03
C VAL A 475 20.18 12.42 -6.61
N THR A 476 19.24 12.63 -5.71
CA THR A 476 19.30 12.11 -4.33
C THR A 476 19.27 10.58 -4.33
N ALA A 477 18.34 9.98 -5.07
CA ALA A 477 18.25 8.54 -5.24
C ALA A 477 19.53 7.96 -5.90
N LEU A 478 20.11 8.64 -6.88
CA LEU A 478 21.33 8.20 -7.56
C LEU A 478 22.56 8.21 -6.64
N LYS A 479 22.66 9.19 -5.73
CA LYS A 479 23.74 9.23 -4.71
C LYS A 479 23.65 8.04 -3.75
N MET A 480 22.44 7.65 -3.36
CA MET A 480 22.22 6.52 -2.46
C MET A 480 22.33 5.17 -3.18
N TYR A 481 21.87 5.10 -4.42
CA TYR A 481 21.75 3.88 -5.22
C TYR A 481 22.40 4.02 -6.60
N PRO A 482 23.72 4.22 -6.69
CA PRO A 482 24.41 4.57 -7.94
C PRO A 482 24.40 3.46 -9.00
N LYS A 483 24.07 2.22 -8.62
CA LYS A 483 23.96 1.08 -9.52
C LYS A 483 22.51 0.64 -9.78
N SER A 484 21.52 1.44 -9.36
CA SER A 484 20.12 1.09 -9.56
C SER A 484 19.68 1.36 -11.00
N ASN A 485 19.29 0.31 -11.70
CA ASN A 485 18.70 0.42 -13.03
C ASN A 485 17.40 1.24 -13.02
N ASP A 486 16.62 1.17 -11.94
CA ASP A 486 15.36 1.92 -11.84
C ASP A 486 15.60 3.43 -11.72
N VAL A 487 16.62 3.85 -10.96
CA VAL A 487 17.00 5.26 -10.89
C VAL A 487 17.52 5.74 -12.24
N MET A 488 18.37 4.94 -12.89
CA MET A 488 18.91 5.27 -14.21
C MET A 488 17.81 5.36 -15.27
N PHE A 489 16.80 4.48 -15.18
CA PHE A 489 15.62 4.54 -16.04
C PHE A 489 14.84 5.84 -15.86
N GLN A 490 14.56 6.23 -14.63
CA GLN A 490 13.86 7.50 -14.34
C GLN A 490 14.67 8.72 -14.77
N LEU A 491 16.01 8.68 -14.62
CA LEU A 491 16.87 9.73 -15.14
C LEU A 491 16.73 9.86 -16.66
N GLY A 492 16.77 8.73 -17.38
CA GLY A 492 16.55 8.71 -18.82
C GLY A 492 15.19 9.28 -19.24
N GLN A 493 14.14 8.96 -18.50
CA GLN A 493 12.80 9.50 -18.72
C GLN A 493 12.72 11.01 -18.45
N LEU A 494 13.33 11.50 -17.39
CA LEU A 494 13.39 12.93 -17.06
C LEU A 494 14.10 13.71 -18.16
N GLU A 495 15.30 13.25 -18.55
CA GLU A 495 16.08 13.89 -19.62
C GLU A 495 15.31 13.90 -20.96
N PHE A 496 14.57 12.82 -21.24
CA PHE A 496 13.70 12.76 -22.42
C PHE A 496 12.56 13.78 -22.36
N ALA A 497 11.88 13.89 -21.21
CA ALA A 497 10.79 14.85 -21.00
C ALA A 497 11.25 16.31 -21.13
N GLU A 498 12.47 16.61 -20.67
CA GLU A 498 13.10 17.93 -20.81
C GLU A 498 13.72 18.15 -22.19
N LYS A 499 13.57 17.20 -23.14
CA LYS A 499 14.13 17.21 -24.50
C LYS A 499 15.68 17.18 -24.53
N ASN A 500 16.32 16.77 -23.45
CA ASN A 500 17.77 16.56 -23.36
C ASN A 500 18.13 15.19 -23.96
N TYR A 501 17.81 14.95 -25.22
CA TYR A 501 17.83 13.63 -25.84
C TYR A 501 19.18 12.93 -25.80
N LYS A 502 20.30 13.67 -25.84
CA LYS A 502 21.65 13.08 -25.70
C LYS A 502 21.91 12.53 -24.31
N GLN A 503 21.49 13.24 -23.27
CA GLN A 503 21.61 12.79 -21.88
C GLN A 503 20.66 11.61 -21.60
N SER A 504 19.45 11.67 -22.14
CA SER A 504 18.48 10.56 -22.12
C SER A 504 19.08 9.30 -22.76
N GLU A 505 19.67 9.44 -23.96
CA GLU A 505 20.36 8.36 -24.66
C GLU A 505 21.47 7.75 -23.81
N ALA A 506 22.31 8.59 -23.17
CA ALA A 506 23.41 8.12 -22.31
C ALA A 506 22.88 7.31 -21.10
N ALA A 507 21.81 7.76 -20.46
CA ALA A 507 21.20 7.05 -19.35
C ALA A 507 20.61 5.69 -19.79
N PHE A 508 19.92 5.63 -20.91
CA PHE A 508 19.38 4.38 -21.45
C PHE A 508 20.47 3.46 -22.02
N GLN A 509 21.59 4.01 -22.51
CA GLN A 509 22.74 3.22 -22.96
C GLN A 509 23.37 2.47 -21.78
N ALA A 510 23.48 3.10 -20.61
CA ALA A 510 23.95 2.42 -19.39
C ALA A 510 23.04 1.25 -19.00
N LEU A 511 21.73 1.39 -19.18
CA LEU A 511 20.78 0.29 -18.97
C LEU A 511 20.97 -0.84 -20.01
N LEU A 512 21.22 -0.48 -21.25
CA LEU A 512 21.47 -1.47 -22.32
C LEU A 512 22.74 -2.29 -22.02
N GLU A 513 23.79 -1.64 -21.57
CA GLU A 513 25.05 -2.28 -21.12
C GLU A 513 24.83 -3.20 -19.91
N ALA A 514 23.95 -2.79 -18.99
CA ALA A 514 23.50 -3.61 -17.86
C ALA A 514 22.54 -4.76 -18.27
N LYS A 515 22.24 -4.92 -19.56
CA LYS A 515 21.28 -5.88 -20.12
C LYS A 515 19.84 -5.71 -19.59
N ASP A 516 19.49 -4.50 -19.13
CA ASP A 516 18.13 -4.17 -18.74
C ASP A 516 17.24 -4.04 -19.99
N PRO A 517 16.05 -4.68 -20.02
CA PRO A 517 15.18 -4.68 -21.20
C PRO A 517 14.68 -3.28 -21.60
N ARG A 518 14.70 -2.31 -20.70
CA ARG A 518 14.29 -0.92 -20.93
C ARG A 518 15.33 -0.10 -21.66
N GLY A 519 16.61 -0.55 -21.67
CA GLY A 519 17.72 0.18 -22.25
C GLY A 519 17.59 0.39 -23.76
N LEU A 520 17.41 -0.70 -24.52
CA LEU A 520 17.31 -0.60 -25.98
C LEU A 520 16.14 0.27 -26.47
N PRO A 521 14.89 0.07 -25.96
CA PRO A 521 13.78 0.96 -26.31
C PRO A 521 14.07 2.44 -26.00
N GLY A 522 14.67 2.73 -24.83
CA GLY A 522 14.99 4.09 -24.44
C GLY A 522 16.02 4.76 -25.36
N VAL A 523 17.10 4.04 -25.73
CA VAL A 523 18.10 4.53 -26.71
C VAL A 523 17.42 4.80 -28.05
N MET A 524 16.59 3.87 -28.55
CA MET A 524 15.90 4.01 -29.80
C MET A 524 14.94 5.23 -29.80
N GLU A 525 14.15 5.40 -28.75
CA GLU A 525 13.24 6.55 -28.61
C GLU A 525 14.01 7.88 -28.60
N SER A 526 15.13 7.93 -27.89
CA SER A 526 15.99 9.12 -27.83
C SER A 526 16.58 9.46 -29.21
N LYS A 527 16.95 8.45 -30.00
CA LYS A 527 17.40 8.62 -31.41
C LYS A 527 16.27 9.09 -32.32
N VAL A 528 15.09 8.50 -32.20
CA VAL A 528 13.90 8.87 -32.98
C VAL A 528 13.48 10.32 -32.69
N ALA A 529 13.50 10.73 -31.41
CA ALA A 529 13.22 12.12 -31.02
C ALA A 529 14.21 13.13 -31.64
N GLN A 530 15.42 12.68 -31.96
CA GLN A 530 16.43 13.46 -32.70
C GLN A 530 16.30 13.29 -34.25
N SER A 531 15.24 12.66 -34.73
CA SER A 531 15.01 12.32 -36.16
C SER A 531 16.05 11.35 -36.75
N GLN A 532 16.77 10.60 -35.91
CA GLN A 532 17.84 9.67 -36.29
C GLN A 532 17.31 8.23 -36.46
N TRP A 533 16.27 8.05 -37.28
CA TRP A 533 15.57 6.77 -37.44
C TRP A 533 16.48 5.61 -37.85
N ASP A 534 17.36 5.84 -38.85
CA ASP A 534 18.23 4.77 -39.36
C ASP A 534 19.27 4.34 -38.31
N GLN A 535 19.77 5.27 -37.49
CA GLN A 535 20.65 4.92 -36.38
C GLN A 535 19.93 4.07 -35.31
N ALA A 536 18.70 4.42 -34.96
CA ALA A 536 17.87 3.63 -34.03
C ALA A 536 17.70 2.17 -34.55
N ILE A 537 17.42 2.03 -35.83
CA ILE A 537 17.27 0.71 -36.48
C ILE A 537 18.58 -0.07 -36.46
N GLN A 538 19.72 0.57 -36.83
CA GLN A 538 21.03 -0.08 -36.84
C GLN A 538 21.45 -0.57 -35.47
N ILE A 539 21.24 0.24 -34.42
CA ILE A 539 21.53 -0.15 -33.03
C ILE A 539 20.71 -1.42 -32.67
N ALA A 540 19.42 -1.42 -32.92
CA ALA A 540 18.59 -2.58 -32.62
C ALA A 540 19.01 -3.84 -33.39
N GLN A 541 19.31 -3.70 -34.68
CA GLN A 541 19.80 -4.81 -35.51
C GLN A 541 21.15 -5.37 -34.98
N SER A 542 22.07 -4.47 -34.54
CA SER A 542 23.33 -4.87 -33.94
C SER A 542 23.12 -5.65 -32.64
N GLN A 543 22.22 -5.17 -31.78
CA GLN A 543 21.88 -5.84 -30.51
C GLN A 543 21.23 -7.20 -30.74
N ILE A 544 20.36 -7.34 -31.76
CA ILE A 544 19.76 -8.64 -32.13
C ILE A 544 20.81 -9.62 -32.66
N LYS A 545 21.84 -9.15 -33.37
CA LYS A 545 22.95 -10.02 -33.82
C LYS A 545 23.76 -10.53 -32.63
N GLN A 546 24.01 -9.70 -31.62
CA GLN A 546 24.74 -10.08 -30.41
C GLN A 546 23.94 -11.00 -29.48
N ALA A 547 22.62 -10.81 -29.40
CA ALA A 547 21.72 -11.54 -28.54
C ALA A 547 20.43 -12.00 -29.30
N PRO A 548 20.54 -13.02 -30.19
CA PRO A 548 19.48 -13.42 -31.10
C PRO A 548 18.22 -13.99 -30.42
N ASP A 549 18.38 -14.41 -29.16
CA ASP A 549 17.28 -14.98 -28.36
C ASP A 549 16.51 -13.94 -27.53
N ARG A 550 16.94 -12.68 -27.52
CA ARG A 550 16.24 -11.57 -26.86
C ARG A 550 15.04 -11.13 -27.70
N ALA A 551 13.85 -11.69 -27.36
CA ALA A 551 12.59 -11.37 -28.02
C ALA A 551 12.21 -9.88 -27.89
N ASP A 552 12.50 -9.29 -26.75
CA ASP A 552 12.23 -7.87 -26.44
C ASP A 552 12.96 -6.92 -27.41
N TYR A 553 14.16 -7.25 -27.85
CA TYR A 553 14.90 -6.46 -28.85
C TYR A 553 14.22 -6.47 -30.23
N ARG A 554 13.68 -7.64 -30.64
CA ARG A 554 12.92 -7.73 -31.89
C ARG A 554 11.58 -6.98 -31.81
N VAL A 555 10.90 -7.03 -30.66
CA VAL A 555 9.68 -6.25 -30.40
C VAL A 555 9.98 -4.76 -30.51
N ALA A 556 11.06 -4.28 -29.89
CA ALA A 556 11.47 -2.88 -29.99
C ALA A 556 11.74 -2.46 -31.45
N LEU A 557 12.48 -3.27 -32.21
CA LEU A 557 12.77 -3.02 -33.61
C LEU A 557 11.48 -3.00 -34.46
N ALA A 558 10.57 -3.96 -34.25
CA ALA A 558 9.30 -4.01 -34.94
C ALA A 558 8.45 -2.75 -34.73
N LYS A 559 8.38 -2.25 -33.49
CA LYS A 559 7.68 -1.00 -33.15
C LYS A 559 8.28 0.21 -33.84
N ILE A 560 9.60 0.31 -33.93
CA ILE A 560 10.25 1.43 -34.63
C ILE A 560 10.00 1.35 -36.14
N TYR A 561 10.11 0.17 -36.75
CA TYR A 561 9.76 -0.01 -38.16
C TYR A 561 8.29 0.41 -38.42
N PHE A 562 7.37 0.01 -37.55
CA PHE A 562 5.96 0.39 -37.68
C PHE A 562 5.79 1.91 -37.66
N ARG A 563 6.38 2.61 -36.68
CA ARG A 563 6.32 4.08 -36.57
C ARG A 563 7.02 4.80 -37.73
N ALA A 564 8.05 4.19 -38.27
CA ALA A 564 8.76 4.71 -39.45
C ALA A 564 8.00 4.45 -40.78
N GLY A 565 6.80 3.84 -40.75
CA GLY A 565 6.05 3.45 -41.93
C GLY A 565 6.63 2.27 -42.70
N LYS A 566 7.66 1.60 -42.18
CA LYS A 566 8.30 0.41 -42.75
C LYS A 566 7.53 -0.86 -42.31
N TYR A 567 6.26 -0.93 -42.74
CA TYR A 567 5.30 -1.93 -42.25
C TYR A 567 5.69 -3.38 -42.59
N ALA A 568 6.27 -3.60 -43.78
CA ALA A 568 6.73 -4.92 -44.20
C ALA A 568 7.87 -5.42 -43.31
N ASP A 569 8.83 -4.55 -42.93
CA ASP A 569 9.93 -4.87 -42.05
C ASP A 569 9.42 -5.15 -40.62
N SER A 570 8.43 -4.35 -40.16
CA SER A 570 7.74 -4.60 -38.87
C SER A 570 7.08 -5.97 -38.86
N ALA A 571 6.31 -6.30 -39.89
CA ALA A 571 5.64 -7.60 -40.03
C ALA A 571 6.65 -8.77 -40.02
N ALA A 572 7.78 -8.63 -40.70
CA ALA A 572 8.84 -9.64 -40.71
C ALA A 572 9.42 -9.90 -39.31
N GLN A 573 9.61 -8.85 -38.47
CA GLN A 573 10.06 -9.04 -37.09
C GLN A 573 9.02 -9.78 -36.24
N TYR A 574 7.73 -9.43 -36.35
CA TYR A 574 6.68 -10.14 -35.63
C TYR A 574 6.52 -11.59 -36.10
N GLN A 575 6.63 -11.86 -37.41
CA GLN A 575 6.62 -13.24 -37.93
C GLN A 575 7.77 -14.05 -37.33
N SER A 576 8.98 -13.50 -37.28
CA SER A 576 10.15 -14.18 -36.66
C SER A 576 9.94 -14.48 -35.17
N LEU A 577 9.18 -13.64 -34.45
CA LEU A 577 8.81 -13.89 -33.04
C LEU A 577 7.75 -15.00 -32.94
N ILE A 578 6.79 -15.03 -33.83
CA ILE A 578 5.74 -16.06 -33.92
C ILE A 578 6.36 -17.42 -34.21
N ASP A 579 7.33 -17.51 -35.11
CA ASP A 579 8.02 -18.77 -35.45
C ASP A 579 8.67 -19.43 -34.23
N LYS A 580 9.15 -18.61 -33.29
CA LYS A 580 9.72 -19.08 -32.02
C LYS A 580 8.65 -19.28 -30.92
N ASN A 581 7.58 -18.50 -30.92
CA ASN A 581 6.55 -18.49 -29.89
C ASN A 581 5.14 -18.49 -30.47
N PRO A 582 4.70 -19.58 -31.13
CA PRO A 582 3.44 -19.60 -31.91
C PRO A 582 2.18 -19.57 -31.05
N LYS A 583 2.30 -19.64 -29.72
CA LYS A 583 1.17 -19.64 -28.78
C LYS A 583 0.88 -18.30 -28.13
N VAL A 584 1.48 -17.22 -28.60
CA VAL A 584 1.29 -15.85 -28.08
C VAL A 584 0.39 -15.04 -28.99
N SER A 585 -0.86 -14.88 -28.62
CA SER A 585 -1.91 -14.21 -29.43
C SER A 585 -1.57 -12.76 -29.76
N ASP A 586 -0.96 -12.00 -28.83
CA ASP A 586 -0.56 -10.59 -29.06
C ASP A 586 0.39 -10.42 -30.26
N LEU A 587 1.28 -11.38 -30.50
CA LEU A 587 2.19 -11.32 -31.65
C LEU A 587 1.44 -11.35 -32.98
N TYR A 588 0.35 -12.13 -33.08
CA TYR A 588 -0.49 -12.18 -34.26
C TYR A 588 -1.30 -10.88 -34.44
N VAL A 589 -1.74 -10.26 -33.31
CA VAL A 589 -2.38 -8.96 -33.34
C VAL A 589 -1.42 -7.93 -33.95
N ARG A 590 -0.20 -7.84 -33.45
CA ARG A 590 0.81 -6.88 -33.96
C ARG A 590 1.22 -7.16 -35.41
N LEU A 591 1.31 -8.43 -35.80
CA LEU A 591 1.52 -8.82 -37.19
C LEU A 591 0.39 -8.34 -38.07
N GLY A 592 -0.86 -8.53 -37.65
CA GLY A 592 -2.04 -8.11 -38.37
C GLY A 592 -2.11 -6.59 -38.53
N GLU A 593 -1.84 -5.83 -37.46
CA GLU A 593 -1.75 -4.36 -37.51
C GLU A 593 -0.67 -3.89 -38.50
N ALA A 594 0.50 -4.48 -38.49
CA ALA A 594 1.57 -4.15 -39.40
C ALA A 594 1.19 -4.43 -40.86
N LYS A 595 0.57 -5.58 -41.15
CA LYS A 595 0.09 -5.95 -42.47
C LYS A 595 -1.03 -5.04 -42.93
N ALA A 596 -2.02 -4.72 -42.08
CA ALA A 596 -3.13 -3.85 -42.41
C ALA A 596 -2.67 -2.41 -42.78
N ASN A 597 -1.69 -1.89 -42.00
CA ASN A 597 -1.10 -0.58 -42.31
C ASN A 597 -0.20 -0.60 -43.55
N GLY A 598 0.40 -1.75 -43.86
CA GLY A 598 1.14 -2.02 -45.08
C GLY A 598 0.27 -2.36 -46.29
N ASN A 599 -1.07 -2.21 -46.20
CA ASN A 599 -2.06 -2.49 -47.21
C ASN A 599 -2.22 -3.98 -47.60
N ASP A 600 -1.66 -4.91 -46.79
CA ASP A 600 -1.92 -6.37 -46.92
C ASP A 600 -3.12 -6.76 -46.06
N MET A 601 -4.33 -6.42 -46.54
CA MET A 601 -5.57 -6.64 -45.80
C MET A 601 -5.87 -8.13 -45.62
N ASN A 602 -5.57 -8.97 -46.60
CA ASN A 602 -5.80 -10.41 -46.52
C ASN A 602 -4.86 -11.05 -45.50
N GLY A 603 -3.57 -10.71 -45.52
CA GLY A 603 -2.61 -11.17 -44.55
C GLY A 603 -2.91 -10.70 -43.12
N ALA A 604 -3.51 -9.51 -42.97
CA ALA A 604 -3.97 -9.02 -41.67
C ALA A 604 -5.16 -9.84 -41.15
N VAL A 605 -6.16 -10.14 -42.00
CA VAL A 605 -7.29 -11.02 -41.63
C VAL A 605 -6.80 -12.39 -41.14
N GLU A 606 -5.85 -13.00 -41.87
CA GLU A 606 -5.31 -14.30 -41.47
C GLU A 606 -4.54 -14.23 -40.15
N ALA A 607 -3.77 -13.16 -39.93
CA ALA A 607 -3.04 -12.98 -38.68
C ALA A 607 -4.01 -12.84 -37.48
N PHE A 608 -5.06 -12.01 -37.59
CA PHE A 608 -6.04 -11.85 -36.51
C PHE A 608 -6.84 -13.14 -36.26
N LYS A 609 -7.20 -13.90 -37.31
CA LYS A 609 -7.83 -15.21 -37.13
C LYS A 609 -6.94 -16.18 -36.36
N LYS A 610 -5.65 -16.22 -36.70
CA LYS A 610 -4.68 -17.04 -35.95
C LYS A 610 -4.55 -16.61 -34.50
N GLY A 611 -4.54 -15.31 -34.21
CA GLY A 611 -4.57 -14.79 -32.85
C GLY A 611 -5.79 -15.27 -32.05
N LYS A 612 -6.98 -15.26 -32.67
CA LYS A 612 -8.22 -15.83 -32.10
C LYS A 612 -8.12 -17.35 -31.87
N GLU A 613 -7.53 -18.10 -32.79
CA GLU A 613 -7.34 -19.56 -32.64
C GLU A 613 -6.40 -19.91 -31.49
N VAL A 614 -5.34 -19.13 -31.30
CA VAL A 614 -4.33 -19.34 -30.26
C VAL A 614 -4.91 -19.09 -28.87
N GLU A 615 -5.69 -18.05 -28.70
CA GLU A 615 -6.34 -17.67 -27.44
C GLU A 615 -7.83 -17.37 -27.65
N PRO A 616 -8.72 -18.39 -27.70
CA PRO A 616 -10.13 -18.18 -28.05
C PRO A 616 -10.92 -17.26 -27.12
N ASN A 617 -10.44 -17.09 -25.87
CA ASN A 617 -11.07 -16.19 -24.89
C ASN A 617 -10.49 -14.77 -24.89
N ASN A 618 -9.49 -14.49 -25.72
CA ASN A 618 -8.93 -13.16 -25.87
C ASN A 618 -9.76 -12.37 -26.88
N TYR A 619 -10.44 -11.32 -26.44
CA TYR A 619 -11.28 -10.49 -27.31
C TYR A 619 -10.49 -9.63 -28.30
N LEU A 620 -9.20 -9.30 -28.00
CA LEU A 620 -8.44 -8.31 -28.76
C LEU A 620 -8.25 -8.70 -30.24
N PRO A 621 -7.75 -9.89 -30.60
CA PRO A 621 -7.64 -10.27 -32.01
C PRO A 621 -9.01 -10.34 -32.72
N VAL A 622 -10.09 -10.61 -31.98
CA VAL A 622 -11.45 -10.64 -32.50
C VAL A 622 -11.94 -9.20 -32.80
N LEU A 623 -11.65 -8.27 -31.92
CA LEU A 623 -11.97 -6.85 -32.08
C LEU A 623 -11.22 -6.26 -33.30
N GLU A 624 -9.91 -6.49 -33.38
CA GLU A 624 -9.10 -6.02 -34.49
C GLU A 624 -9.58 -6.61 -35.86
N LEU A 625 -9.98 -7.88 -35.87
CA LEU A 625 -10.59 -8.50 -37.04
C LEU A 625 -11.91 -7.84 -37.42
N ALA A 626 -12.77 -7.53 -36.45
CA ALA A 626 -14.05 -6.85 -36.70
C ALA A 626 -13.85 -5.42 -37.24
N LEU A 627 -12.92 -4.68 -36.67
CA LEU A 627 -12.53 -3.34 -37.12
C LEU A 627 -11.99 -3.38 -38.57
N LEU A 628 -11.15 -4.38 -38.85
CA LEU A 628 -10.60 -4.56 -40.20
C LEU A 628 -11.71 -4.90 -41.22
N TYR A 629 -12.63 -5.83 -40.90
CA TYR A 629 -13.75 -6.16 -41.77
C TYR A 629 -14.61 -4.91 -42.05
N ASN A 630 -14.93 -4.12 -41.01
CA ASN A 630 -15.67 -2.86 -41.21
C ASN A 630 -14.89 -1.89 -42.10
N ARG A 631 -13.59 -1.72 -41.91
CA ARG A 631 -12.73 -0.83 -42.70
C ARG A 631 -12.68 -1.21 -44.19
N ILE A 632 -12.70 -2.50 -44.50
CA ILE A 632 -12.65 -3.01 -45.89
C ILE A 632 -14.05 -3.25 -46.48
N GLY A 633 -15.13 -2.81 -45.81
CA GLY A 633 -16.50 -2.90 -46.31
C GLY A 633 -17.13 -4.30 -46.26
N ARG A 634 -16.57 -5.22 -45.48
CA ARG A 634 -17.12 -6.56 -45.24
C ARG A 634 -18.07 -6.52 -44.05
N ASP A 635 -19.17 -5.77 -44.19
CA ASP A 635 -20.05 -5.39 -43.09
C ASP A 635 -20.75 -6.58 -42.42
N GLU A 636 -21.06 -7.62 -43.16
CA GLU A 636 -21.69 -8.83 -42.61
C GLU A 636 -20.74 -9.60 -41.70
N GLU A 637 -19.47 -9.78 -42.12
CA GLU A 637 -18.46 -10.41 -41.29
C GLU A 637 -18.10 -9.51 -40.10
N ALA A 638 -18.08 -8.20 -40.28
CA ALA A 638 -17.86 -7.25 -39.18
C ALA A 638 -18.93 -7.41 -38.08
N ARG A 639 -20.24 -7.43 -38.49
CA ARG A 639 -21.33 -7.63 -37.50
C ARG A 639 -21.18 -8.92 -36.71
N LYS A 640 -20.97 -10.06 -37.39
CA LYS A 640 -20.79 -11.36 -36.73
C LYS A 640 -19.58 -11.34 -35.77
N THR A 641 -18.51 -10.68 -36.20
CA THR A 641 -17.29 -10.63 -35.41
C THR A 641 -17.43 -9.69 -34.20
N TYR A 642 -18.15 -8.55 -34.34
CA TYR A 642 -18.49 -7.70 -33.18
C TYR A 642 -19.40 -8.43 -32.18
N GLU A 643 -20.33 -9.28 -32.62
CA GLU A 643 -21.13 -10.11 -31.73
C GLU A 643 -20.27 -11.10 -30.95
N ASP A 644 -19.21 -11.67 -31.57
CA ASP A 644 -18.23 -12.49 -30.89
C ASP A 644 -17.47 -11.70 -29.84
N VAL A 645 -17.05 -10.45 -30.11
CA VAL A 645 -16.42 -9.55 -29.14
C VAL A 645 -17.33 -9.30 -27.94
N ILE A 646 -18.61 -8.96 -28.20
CA ILE A 646 -19.59 -8.68 -27.14
C ILE A 646 -19.85 -9.93 -26.26
N ARG A 647 -19.75 -11.13 -26.86
CA ARG A 647 -19.85 -12.39 -26.09
C ARG A 647 -18.66 -12.57 -25.16
N LEU A 648 -17.46 -12.22 -25.60
CA LEU A 648 -16.22 -12.33 -24.81
C LEU A 648 -16.09 -11.18 -23.79
N GLN A 649 -16.48 -9.99 -24.19
CA GLN A 649 -16.43 -8.78 -23.38
C GLN A 649 -17.74 -7.99 -23.54
N PRO A 650 -18.77 -8.28 -22.72
CA PRO A 650 -20.11 -7.73 -22.87
C PRO A 650 -20.18 -6.19 -22.88
N ASP A 651 -19.29 -5.52 -22.17
CA ASP A 651 -19.27 -4.06 -22.03
C ASP A 651 -18.19 -3.38 -22.91
N ASN A 652 -17.73 -4.04 -23.94
CA ASN A 652 -16.79 -3.42 -24.90
C ASN A 652 -17.50 -2.31 -25.69
N VAL A 653 -17.19 -1.05 -25.33
CA VAL A 653 -17.86 0.13 -25.90
C VAL A 653 -17.70 0.23 -27.42
N GLU A 654 -16.50 -0.10 -27.92
CA GLU A 654 -16.19 0.00 -29.35
C GLU A 654 -16.99 -1.03 -30.17
N ALA A 655 -17.05 -2.27 -29.69
CA ALA A 655 -17.84 -3.31 -30.33
C ALA A 655 -19.35 -3.02 -30.27
N LEU A 656 -19.84 -2.57 -29.10
CA LEU A 656 -21.24 -2.19 -28.92
C LEU A 656 -21.64 -1.04 -29.87
N ASN A 657 -20.81 0.01 -29.93
CA ASN A 657 -21.06 1.17 -30.77
C ASN A 657 -21.03 0.82 -32.26
N ASN A 658 -19.97 0.10 -32.70
CA ASN A 658 -19.79 -0.20 -34.12
C ASN A 658 -20.83 -1.19 -34.63
N LEU A 659 -21.22 -2.18 -33.84
CA LEU A 659 -22.32 -3.07 -34.17
C LEU A 659 -23.66 -2.32 -34.27
N ALA A 660 -23.94 -1.43 -33.32
CA ALA A 660 -25.14 -0.58 -33.35
C ALA A 660 -25.18 0.33 -34.58
N TYR A 661 -24.03 0.93 -34.92
CA TYR A 661 -23.87 1.76 -36.09
C TYR A 661 -24.17 0.95 -37.36
N LEU A 662 -23.56 -0.21 -37.58
CA LEU A 662 -23.76 -1.04 -38.77
C LEU A 662 -25.21 -1.50 -38.88
N LYS A 663 -25.86 -1.91 -37.78
CA LYS A 663 -27.29 -2.26 -37.81
C LYS A 663 -28.17 -1.06 -38.17
N ALA A 664 -27.86 0.12 -37.63
CA ALA A 664 -28.61 1.35 -37.92
C ALA A 664 -28.39 1.83 -39.36
N ASP A 665 -27.18 1.74 -39.89
CA ASP A 665 -26.84 2.14 -41.24
C ASP A 665 -27.63 1.30 -42.26
N ASP A 666 -27.70 -0.01 -42.05
CA ASP A 666 -28.47 -0.95 -42.90
C ASP A 666 -29.97 -0.97 -42.55
N GLY A 667 -30.42 -0.33 -41.47
CA GLY A 667 -31.82 -0.29 -41.06
C GLY A 667 -32.36 -1.60 -40.49
N ILE A 668 -31.51 -2.47 -40.00
CA ILE A 668 -31.85 -3.81 -39.46
C ILE A 668 -31.78 -3.83 -37.92
N ASP A 669 -32.70 -4.58 -37.31
CA ASP A 669 -32.71 -4.80 -35.84
C ASP A 669 -32.55 -3.51 -35.03
N LEU A 670 -33.24 -2.45 -35.37
CA LEU A 670 -33.09 -1.10 -34.78
C LEU A 670 -33.29 -1.07 -33.26
N ASP A 671 -34.12 -1.95 -32.69
CA ASP A 671 -34.30 -2.04 -31.24
C ASP A 671 -33.04 -2.62 -30.54
N GLN A 672 -32.44 -3.61 -31.17
CA GLN A 672 -31.17 -4.17 -30.67
C GLN A 672 -30.02 -3.18 -30.84
N ALA A 673 -29.98 -2.45 -31.98
CA ALA A 673 -29.02 -1.38 -32.21
C ALA A 673 -29.11 -0.31 -31.09
N LEU A 674 -30.36 0.10 -30.78
CA LEU A 674 -30.62 1.07 -29.72
C LEU A 674 -30.11 0.56 -28.34
N ALA A 675 -30.41 -0.68 -28.03
CA ALA A 675 -29.96 -1.29 -26.75
C ALA A 675 -28.41 -1.31 -26.66
N TYR A 676 -27.71 -1.66 -27.73
CA TYR A 676 -26.25 -1.65 -27.77
C TYR A 676 -25.68 -0.22 -27.62
N ALA A 677 -26.20 0.74 -28.35
CA ALA A 677 -25.76 2.13 -28.30
C ALA A 677 -26.02 2.75 -26.89
N GLN A 678 -27.15 2.45 -26.27
CA GLN A 678 -27.46 2.90 -24.91
C GLN A 678 -26.49 2.29 -23.87
N ARG A 679 -26.14 1.01 -24.02
CA ARG A 679 -25.10 0.39 -23.16
C ARG A 679 -23.74 1.05 -23.34
N ALA A 680 -23.36 1.34 -24.59
CA ALA A 680 -22.13 2.09 -24.89
C ALA A 680 -22.15 3.49 -24.25
N GLN A 681 -23.29 4.19 -24.33
CA GLN A 681 -23.50 5.51 -23.72
C GLN A 681 -23.38 5.47 -22.16
N GLN A 682 -23.94 4.44 -21.54
CA GLN A 682 -23.82 4.29 -20.08
C GLN A 682 -22.36 4.19 -19.62
N LYS A 683 -21.51 3.55 -20.44
CA LYS A 683 -20.08 3.41 -20.15
C LYS A 683 -19.27 4.66 -20.53
N ARG A 684 -19.66 5.36 -21.59
CA ARG A 684 -19.04 6.60 -22.08
C ARG A 684 -20.10 7.65 -22.42
N PRO A 685 -20.66 8.36 -21.43
CA PRO A 685 -21.82 9.25 -21.61
C PRO A 685 -21.61 10.39 -22.58
N ASN A 686 -20.39 10.87 -22.77
CA ASN A 686 -20.06 12.04 -23.59
C ASN A 686 -19.21 11.68 -24.84
N ASP A 687 -19.16 10.41 -25.23
CA ASP A 687 -18.41 10.00 -26.41
C ASP A 687 -19.16 10.47 -27.67
N PRO A 688 -18.55 11.34 -28.53
CA PRO A 688 -19.20 11.89 -29.67
C PRO A 688 -19.65 10.82 -30.72
N ASN A 689 -18.87 9.73 -30.86
CA ASN A 689 -19.19 8.66 -31.79
C ASN A 689 -20.41 7.85 -31.32
N VAL A 690 -20.51 7.62 -29.99
CA VAL A 690 -21.68 6.94 -29.41
C VAL A 690 -22.93 7.80 -29.54
N MET A 691 -22.80 9.11 -29.32
CA MET A 691 -23.92 10.06 -29.51
C MET A 691 -24.35 10.13 -30.95
N ASP A 692 -23.44 10.15 -31.94
CA ASP A 692 -23.73 10.13 -33.35
C ASP A 692 -24.45 8.83 -33.76
N THR A 693 -24.00 7.68 -33.28
CA THR A 693 -24.66 6.39 -33.52
C THR A 693 -26.09 6.38 -32.98
N LEU A 694 -26.32 6.89 -31.76
CA LEU A 694 -27.66 7.06 -31.20
C LEU A 694 -28.54 7.98 -32.06
N ALA A 695 -27.99 9.10 -32.54
CA ALA A 695 -28.70 10.03 -33.42
C ALA A 695 -29.08 9.37 -34.76
N LEU A 696 -28.18 8.57 -35.35
CA LEU A 696 -28.48 7.79 -36.54
C LEU A 696 -29.63 6.79 -36.31
N ILE A 697 -29.61 6.07 -35.16
CA ILE A 697 -30.68 5.15 -34.80
C ILE A 697 -32.02 5.91 -34.63
N TYR A 698 -32.01 7.09 -34.01
CA TYR A 698 -33.22 7.93 -33.90
C TYR A 698 -33.75 8.37 -35.24
N ILE A 699 -32.89 8.74 -36.21
CA ILE A 699 -33.30 9.01 -37.59
C ILE A 699 -34.02 7.80 -38.17
N ARG A 700 -33.42 6.61 -38.05
CA ARG A 700 -34.00 5.35 -38.57
C ARG A 700 -35.32 4.95 -37.91
N LYS A 701 -35.52 5.35 -36.66
CA LYS A 701 -36.76 5.12 -35.90
C LYS A 701 -37.76 6.28 -36.02
N ASN A 702 -37.53 7.24 -36.90
CA ASN A 702 -38.37 8.44 -37.14
C ASN A 702 -38.49 9.38 -35.90
N LEU A 703 -37.53 9.34 -34.98
CA LEU A 703 -37.38 10.25 -33.84
C LEU A 703 -36.52 11.46 -34.25
N THR A 704 -36.92 12.16 -35.27
CA THR A 704 -36.10 13.15 -36.03
C THR A 704 -35.73 14.36 -35.12
N ASP A 705 -36.64 14.84 -34.27
CA ASP A 705 -36.39 16.01 -33.43
C ASP A 705 -35.34 15.76 -32.37
N ASP A 706 -35.32 14.55 -31.79
CA ASP A 706 -34.28 14.15 -30.80
C ASP A 706 -32.91 14.02 -31.48
N SER A 707 -32.89 13.42 -32.69
CA SER A 707 -31.67 13.32 -33.49
C SER A 707 -31.13 14.70 -33.87
N LEU A 708 -31.98 15.63 -34.34
CA LEU A 708 -31.56 16.99 -34.68
C LEU A 708 -30.90 17.73 -33.51
N ARG A 709 -31.47 17.61 -32.30
CA ARG A 709 -30.88 18.25 -31.12
C ARG A 709 -29.48 17.69 -30.83
N MET A 710 -29.31 16.37 -30.90
CA MET A 710 -28.03 15.72 -30.67
C MET A 710 -26.99 16.09 -31.73
N LEU A 711 -27.34 16.03 -32.98
CA LEU A 711 -26.43 16.27 -34.11
C LEU A 711 -26.02 17.74 -34.21
N ARG A 712 -26.90 18.69 -33.91
CA ARG A 712 -26.53 20.11 -33.82
C ARG A 712 -25.54 20.39 -32.76
N ASP A 713 -25.68 19.74 -31.57
CA ASP A 713 -24.69 19.83 -30.52
C ASP A 713 -23.34 19.22 -30.94
N LEU A 714 -23.33 18.03 -31.57
CA LEU A 714 -22.11 17.38 -32.04
C LEU A 714 -21.39 18.23 -33.11
N VAL A 715 -22.11 18.76 -34.09
CA VAL A 715 -21.55 19.64 -35.13
C VAL A 715 -20.99 20.93 -34.52
N SER A 716 -21.66 21.50 -33.52
CA SER A 716 -21.17 22.70 -32.83
C SER A 716 -19.84 22.45 -32.10
N ARG A 717 -19.67 21.29 -31.51
CA ARG A 717 -18.44 20.90 -30.81
C ARG A 717 -17.33 20.43 -31.75
N THR A 718 -17.72 19.83 -32.90
CA THR A 718 -16.75 19.21 -33.80
C THR A 718 -17.11 19.59 -35.25
N PRO A 719 -16.95 20.87 -35.67
CA PRO A 719 -17.45 21.41 -36.93
C PRO A 719 -16.74 20.87 -38.16
N ASN A 720 -15.69 20.12 -38.03
CA ASN A 720 -14.92 19.55 -39.15
C ASN A 720 -15.15 18.04 -39.34
N ASN A 721 -16.10 17.43 -38.60
CA ASN A 721 -16.37 16.00 -38.74
C ASN A 721 -17.41 15.74 -39.89
N PRO A 722 -17.02 15.11 -41.01
CA PRO A 722 -17.90 14.89 -42.13
C PRO A 722 -19.09 13.97 -41.84
N THR A 723 -18.91 12.98 -40.96
CA THR A 723 -19.95 12.02 -40.55
C THR A 723 -21.11 12.73 -39.84
N PHE A 724 -20.79 13.64 -38.91
CA PHE A 724 -21.80 14.35 -38.13
C PHE A 724 -22.62 15.30 -39.02
N HIS A 725 -21.97 15.96 -39.98
CA HIS A 725 -22.67 16.77 -41.01
C HIS A 725 -23.55 15.92 -41.92
N LEU A 726 -23.08 14.73 -42.36
CA LEU A 726 -23.87 13.80 -43.15
C LEU A 726 -25.13 13.35 -42.38
N HIS A 727 -24.99 12.95 -41.11
CA HIS A 727 -26.14 12.50 -40.33
C HIS A 727 -27.09 13.67 -39.99
N LEU A 728 -26.57 14.88 -39.73
CA LEU A 728 -27.39 16.08 -39.55
C LEU A 728 -28.19 16.39 -40.82
N ALA A 729 -27.55 16.32 -41.97
CA ALA A 729 -28.24 16.50 -43.26
C ALA A 729 -29.33 15.45 -43.50
N LEU A 730 -29.09 14.19 -43.15
CA LEU A 730 -30.07 13.12 -43.23
C LEU A 730 -31.30 13.41 -42.36
N ALA A 731 -31.09 13.87 -41.13
CA ALA A 731 -32.15 14.25 -40.20
C ALA A 731 -32.94 15.47 -40.70
N LEU A 732 -32.26 16.48 -41.24
CA LEU A 732 -32.88 17.68 -41.84
C LEU A 732 -33.71 17.33 -43.09
N TYR A 733 -33.17 16.46 -43.95
CA TYR A 733 -33.90 15.95 -45.10
C TYR A 733 -35.19 15.23 -44.71
N GLN A 734 -35.13 14.37 -43.71
CA GLN A 734 -36.29 13.67 -43.16
C GLN A 734 -37.31 14.63 -42.54
N LYS A 735 -36.86 15.74 -41.95
CA LYS A 735 -37.73 16.80 -41.42
C LYS A 735 -38.35 17.67 -42.53
N GLY A 736 -37.87 17.59 -43.78
CA GLY A 736 -38.31 18.38 -44.90
C GLY A 736 -37.50 19.66 -45.15
N ASP A 737 -36.47 19.95 -44.31
CA ASP A 737 -35.61 21.13 -44.46
C ASP A 737 -34.50 20.85 -45.47
N ARG A 738 -34.88 20.84 -46.76
CA ARG A 738 -33.94 20.55 -47.86
C ARG A 738 -32.82 21.59 -48.01
N PRO A 739 -33.09 22.94 -47.85
CA PRO A 739 -32.01 23.92 -47.98
C PRO A 739 -30.91 23.75 -46.95
N GLU A 740 -31.26 23.54 -45.66
CA GLU A 740 -30.28 23.33 -44.60
C GLU A 740 -29.57 21.98 -44.77
N ALA A 741 -30.28 20.91 -45.17
CA ALA A 741 -29.69 19.60 -45.48
C ALA A 741 -28.62 19.72 -46.59
N LYS A 742 -28.89 20.47 -47.67
CA LYS A 742 -27.93 20.70 -48.76
C LYS A 742 -26.66 21.38 -48.23
N LYS A 743 -26.81 22.43 -47.43
CA LYS A 743 -25.68 23.16 -46.82
C LYS A 743 -24.80 22.26 -45.96
N GLU A 744 -25.40 21.40 -45.17
CA GLU A 744 -24.68 20.44 -44.34
C GLU A 744 -23.93 19.38 -45.15
N LEU A 745 -24.53 18.88 -46.25
CA LEU A 745 -23.89 17.94 -47.19
C LEU A 745 -22.67 18.57 -47.88
N GLU A 746 -22.80 19.82 -48.33
CA GLU A 746 -21.69 20.58 -48.94
C GLU A 746 -20.56 20.79 -47.93
N THR A 747 -20.89 21.00 -46.65
CA THR A 747 -19.92 21.10 -45.59
C THR A 747 -19.23 19.74 -45.30
N ALA A 748 -19.99 18.66 -45.29
CA ALA A 748 -19.45 17.30 -45.19
C ALA A 748 -18.43 17.00 -46.30
N LEU A 749 -18.72 17.36 -47.54
CA LEU A 749 -17.80 17.19 -48.68
C LEU A 749 -16.51 17.98 -48.54
N ARG A 750 -16.57 19.22 -48.01
CA ARG A 750 -15.37 20.03 -47.75
C ARG A 750 -14.47 19.45 -46.67
N ASN A 751 -15.03 18.69 -45.73
CA ASN A 751 -14.32 18.10 -44.63
C ASN A 751 -13.67 16.74 -44.95
N LYS A 752 -13.46 16.43 -46.22
CA LYS A 752 -12.75 15.22 -46.71
C LYS A 752 -13.36 13.92 -46.14
N PRO A 753 -14.62 13.59 -46.47
CA PRO A 753 -15.27 12.35 -46.08
C PRO A 753 -14.57 11.13 -46.68
N SER A 754 -14.73 9.95 -46.06
CA SER A 754 -14.31 8.66 -46.61
C SER A 754 -15.04 8.38 -47.96
N ASP A 755 -14.49 7.51 -48.82
CA ASP A 755 -15.12 7.15 -50.11
C ASP A 755 -16.55 6.63 -49.92
N ARG A 756 -16.82 5.87 -48.85
CA ARG A 756 -18.16 5.38 -48.53
C ARG A 756 -19.11 6.52 -48.14
N GLU A 757 -18.66 7.46 -47.30
CA GLU A 757 -19.46 8.65 -46.96
C GLU A 757 -19.68 9.56 -48.17
N GLN A 758 -18.66 9.75 -49.01
CA GLN A 758 -18.78 10.54 -50.24
C GLN A 758 -19.85 9.98 -51.15
N GLY A 759 -19.97 8.65 -51.28
CA GLY A 759 -21.04 7.99 -52.01
C GLY A 759 -22.42 8.34 -51.44
N LYS A 760 -22.60 8.20 -50.13
CA LYS A 760 -23.86 8.52 -49.42
C LYS A 760 -24.21 10.01 -49.51
N ILE A 761 -23.23 10.90 -49.41
CA ILE A 761 -23.42 12.34 -49.52
C ILE A 761 -23.92 12.69 -50.95
N LYS A 762 -23.31 12.15 -52.01
CA LYS A 762 -23.71 12.37 -53.38
C LYS A 762 -25.14 11.86 -53.66
N GLU A 763 -25.47 10.68 -53.14
CA GLU A 763 -26.82 10.12 -53.26
C GLU A 763 -27.86 11.02 -52.56
N LEU A 764 -27.57 11.51 -51.36
CA LEU A 764 -28.50 12.37 -50.62
C LEU A 764 -28.59 13.76 -51.28
N LEU A 765 -27.50 14.32 -51.81
CA LEU A 765 -27.50 15.57 -52.58
C LEU A 765 -28.42 15.49 -53.79
N ALA A 766 -28.41 14.36 -54.50
CA ALA A 766 -29.34 14.15 -55.65
C ALA A 766 -30.84 14.13 -55.25
N LYS A 767 -31.13 13.77 -53.96
CA LYS A 767 -32.52 13.76 -53.44
C LYS A 767 -32.92 15.11 -52.83
N VAL A 768 -31.99 15.95 -52.46
CA VAL A 768 -32.23 17.27 -51.85
C VAL A 768 -32.36 18.34 -52.96
N GLY A 769 -31.80 18.08 -54.18
CA GLY A 769 -31.91 18.88 -55.37
C GLY A 769 -31.00 19.98 -55.43
#